data_e9cff76cf981b955c2cd43a385b52856
#
_entry.id   e9cff76cf981b955c2cd43a385b52856
#
_cell.length_a   1.000
_cell.length_b   1.000
_cell.length_c   1.000
_cell.angle_alpha   90.00
_cell.angle_beta   90.00
_cell.angle_gamma   90.00
#
_symmetry.space_group_name_H-M   'P 1'
#
loop_
_entity.id
_entity.type
_entity.pdbx_description
1 polymer ?
#
loop_
_entity_poly.entity_id
_entity_poly.type
_entity_poly.pdbx_seq_one_letter_code
_entity_poly.pdbx_strand_id
1 'polypeptide(L)'
;MKSRLPAALGCAIAGLVLSSCGGGGDNAGDIRPANVPPPVAASGPDGFLLFPNPQKQADGSLQTDTAAYTQAYYAAIDPTNAKDTLAKWKAANGFDTGAGTQAGVVFGDKRDLGYGRRMTARQNADGTLAFLVENYLVEAAAGYTYTSFNLDAAVARDSRHLIGVNAIEFSPGPAGGTSFAKFFNFNATTGARELAVDLDGRGPKAMPGPCISCHGGRADALTPPDGTGKPRFNLVQNSVSQARGDVEARLHPFEVDAFDFSAAAGFTRAEQEAAFKTINRMVLCSYPLPAPSTLPEDSCRRPAVAQEWQGSAAAMLKSFYGGDGLPGATFSDTYVPPTWQAAGQTTLYQQVIAPACRTCHLMRGTGAQSDIDFATFEKFRQFADRAKVHVLDRGNMPLAKIVYDAFWRTAAPSTFATFLEGEGYAVRDATGAVPQPGRPVADPGPDRVVGQGATKLSATGSLYASAFTWSIVSGPPGASLADANTAQPTFTATANGTWTIRLVASNGAVQSAPATLKVVVDSAVTPAPAAIRFADVKAAMQPTCTSCHSATGQLPRPPVFYTDVDRNGDGMAGDATDDAWFHAEVRSRINFTDIAASALLRKPSGKHHGGNLVPGFDASTAPGNPARAKYDLFLNWILAGAPL
;
A
#
# COMPACT_ATOMS: atom_id res chain seq x y z
N MET A 1 -50.31 38.38 -16.81
CA MET A 1 -50.39 38.47 -18.29
C MET A 1 -49.07 37.93 -18.86
N LYS A 2 -49.22 36.87 -19.60
CA LYS A 2 -48.46 36.43 -20.81
C LYS A 2 -46.93 36.63 -20.79
N SER A 3 -46.12 35.55 -20.60
CA SER A 3 -45.72 34.52 -21.58
C SER A 3 -44.62 34.99 -22.54
N ARG A 4 -43.45 34.37 -22.50
CA ARG A 4 -42.85 33.48 -23.52
C ARG A 4 -41.32 33.39 -23.39
N LEU A 5 -40.83 32.18 -23.27
CA LEU A 5 -39.51 31.81 -23.78
C LEU A 5 -39.43 31.94 -25.30
N PRO A 6 -38.26 32.12 -25.88
CA PRO A 6 -37.79 31.07 -26.74
C PRO A 6 -36.26 30.79 -26.69
N ALA A 7 -35.97 29.51 -26.81
CA ALA A 7 -35.14 28.88 -27.84
C ALA A 7 -33.59 29.10 -27.81
N ALA A 8 -32.93 27.96 -27.69
CA ALA A 8 -31.51 27.70 -27.85
C ALA A 8 -30.96 28.13 -29.23
N LEU A 9 -29.74 28.64 -29.20
CA LEU A 9 -28.89 28.68 -30.40
C LEU A 9 -27.48 28.23 -29.97
N GLY A 10 -27.05 27.07 -30.50
CA GLY A 10 -25.70 26.57 -30.31
C GLY A 10 -24.69 27.40 -31.10
N CYS A 11 -23.58 27.72 -30.46
CA CYS A 11 -22.39 28.20 -31.14
C CYS A 11 -21.25 27.21 -30.89
N ALA A 12 -20.85 26.52 -31.96
CA ALA A 12 -19.57 25.82 -32.02
C ALA A 12 -18.45 26.84 -32.02
N ILE A 13 -17.59 26.80 -31.03
CA ILE A 13 -16.34 27.58 -31.02
C ILE A 13 -15.21 26.60 -31.37
N ALA A 14 -14.64 26.82 -32.54
CA ALA A 14 -13.39 26.19 -32.96
C ALA A 14 -12.24 26.73 -32.09
N GLY A 15 -11.59 25.86 -31.39
CA GLY A 15 -10.41 26.19 -30.60
C GLY A 15 -9.20 26.48 -31.49
N LEU A 16 -8.69 27.71 -31.45
CA LEU A 16 -7.36 28.04 -31.93
C LEU A 16 -6.34 27.49 -30.96
N VAL A 17 -5.49 26.61 -31.45
CA VAL A 17 -4.27 26.18 -30.76
C VAL A 17 -3.24 27.31 -30.89
N LEU A 18 -3.01 28.02 -29.82
CA LEU A 18 -1.83 28.90 -29.69
C LEU A 18 -0.68 28.06 -29.13
N SER A 19 0.24 27.70 -29.99
CA SER A 19 1.55 27.19 -29.62
C SER A 19 2.37 28.30 -28.96
N SER A 20 2.54 28.26 -27.65
CA SER A 20 3.55 29.05 -26.96
C SER A 20 4.85 28.25 -26.91
N CYS A 21 5.88 28.69 -27.64
CA CYS A 21 7.26 28.30 -27.40
C CYS A 21 7.72 28.91 -26.07
N GLY A 22 7.81 28.08 -25.04
CA GLY A 22 8.41 28.43 -23.75
C GLY A 22 9.57 27.45 -23.45
N GLY A 23 10.71 27.99 -23.18
CA GLY A 23 12.03 27.41 -23.20
C GLY A 23 12.23 26.13 -22.36
N GLY A 24 13.17 25.35 -22.87
CA GLY A 24 13.50 24.03 -22.41
C GLY A 24 14.06 23.98 -20.99
N GLY A 25 13.52 23.04 -20.24
CA GLY A 25 14.23 22.34 -19.19
C GLY A 25 14.41 20.91 -19.69
N ASP A 26 15.63 20.50 -19.83
CA ASP A 26 16.00 19.17 -20.31
C ASP A 26 15.47 18.09 -19.35
N ASN A 27 14.27 17.60 -19.61
CA ASN A 27 13.83 16.32 -19.07
C ASN A 27 14.47 15.20 -19.89
N ALA A 28 15.73 14.93 -19.62
CA ALA A 28 16.40 13.76 -20.16
C ALA A 28 15.65 12.51 -19.68
N GLY A 29 14.84 11.92 -20.57
CA GLY A 29 14.23 10.65 -20.29
C GLY A 29 12.80 10.41 -20.79
N ASP A 30 12.10 11.41 -21.29
CA ASP A 30 10.78 11.14 -21.89
C ASP A 30 10.98 10.64 -23.32
N ILE A 31 10.81 9.31 -23.48
CA ILE A 31 10.96 8.62 -24.77
C ILE A 31 9.61 8.44 -25.50
N ARG A 32 8.50 8.93 -24.93
CA ARG A 32 7.18 8.78 -25.52
C ARG A 32 6.88 9.93 -26.48
N PRO A 33 6.27 9.64 -27.65
CA PRO A 33 5.78 10.69 -28.53
C PRO A 33 4.80 11.62 -27.81
N ALA A 34 4.90 12.91 -28.08
CA ALA A 34 4.06 13.95 -27.44
C ALA A 34 2.53 13.72 -27.56
N ASN A 35 2.11 12.92 -28.54
CA ASN A 35 0.69 12.64 -28.83
C ASN A 35 0.18 11.35 -28.18
N VAL A 36 0.99 10.64 -27.40
CA VAL A 36 0.50 9.44 -26.69
C VAL A 36 -0.26 9.87 -25.46
N PRO A 37 -1.54 9.50 -25.32
CA PRO A 37 -2.30 9.83 -24.13
C PRO A 37 -1.62 9.26 -22.88
N PRO A 38 -1.72 9.90 -21.73
CA PRO A 38 -1.25 9.33 -20.49
C PRO A 38 -1.95 8.00 -20.22
N PRO A 39 -1.24 7.01 -19.63
CA PRO A 39 -1.86 5.73 -19.31
C PRO A 39 -2.97 5.88 -18.29
N VAL A 40 -3.96 4.99 -18.41
CA VAL A 40 -5.07 4.95 -17.45
C VAL A 40 -4.61 4.20 -16.21
N ALA A 41 -4.58 4.90 -15.08
CA ALA A 41 -4.35 4.26 -13.79
C ALA A 41 -5.65 3.67 -13.24
N ALA A 42 -5.53 2.65 -12.38
CA ALA A 42 -6.66 2.12 -11.64
C ALA A 42 -7.35 3.20 -10.82
N SER A 43 -8.67 3.15 -10.72
CA SER A 43 -9.50 4.12 -10.01
C SER A 43 -10.43 3.44 -9.01
N GLY A 44 -11.07 4.22 -8.15
CA GLY A 44 -11.98 3.72 -7.13
C GLY A 44 -11.27 2.88 -6.07
N PRO A 45 -11.89 1.80 -5.58
CA PRO A 45 -11.33 0.96 -4.52
C PRO A 45 -9.98 0.33 -4.84
N ASP A 46 -9.67 0.13 -6.13
CA ASP A 46 -8.39 -0.40 -6.58
C ASP A 46 -7.35 0.69 -6.79
N GLY A 47 -7.72 1.93 -6.55
CA GLY A 47 -6.90 3.09 -6.84
C GLY A 47 -6.02 3.47 -5.68
N PHE A 48 -5.53 4.52 -5.81
CA PHE A 48 -4.46 5.36 -5.39
C PHE A 48 -4.50 5.69 -3.90
N LEU A 49 -3.35 5.58 -3.25
CA LEU A 49 -3.14 5.90 -1.83
C LEU A 49 -4.03 5.09 -0.86
N LEU A 50 -4.50 3.93 -1.29
CA LEU A 50 -5.20 2.99 -0.42
C LEU A 50 -4.25 1.88 0.03
N PHE A 51 -4.06 1.77 1.31
CA PHE A 51 -3.24 0.74 1.93
C PHE A 51 -4.08 -0.39 2.50
N PRO A 52 -3.46 -1.55 2.61
CA PRO A 52 -2.54 -2.20 1.68
C PRO A 52 -3.37 -2.87 0.62
N ASN A 53 -3.08 -2.79 -0.62
CA ASN A 53 -3.90 -3.41 -1.63
C ASN A 53 -5.36 -3.44 -1.21
N PRO A 54 -6.18 -2.50 -1.56
CA PRO A 54 -7.36 -2.11 -0.82
C PRO A 54 -8.02 -3.34 -0.24
N GLN A 55 -8.11 -3.45 1.07
CA GLN A 55 -8.70 -4.62 1.72
C GLN A 55 -10.18 -4.64 1.43
N LYS A 56 -10.47 -4.91 0.17
CA LYS A 56 -11.82 -5.03 -0.33
C LYS A 56 -12.44 -6.27 0.28
N GLN A 57 -13.49 -6.05 1.04
CA GLN A 57 -14.28 -7.11 1.62
C GLN A 57 -15.08 -7.84 0.53
N ALA A 58 -15.64 -9.00 0.86
CA ALA A 58 -16.46 -9.75 -0.08
C ALA A 58 -17.70 -8.97 -0.59
N ASP A 59 -18.19 -8.02 0.17
CA ASP A 59 -19.29 -7.12 -0.20
C ASP A 59 -18.84 -5.90 -1.03
N GLY A 60 -17.54 -5.80 -1.32
CA GLY A 60 -16.96 -4.69 -2.07
C GLY A 60 -16.57 -3.48 -1.24
N SER A 61 -16.90 -3.43 0.05
CA SER A 61 -16.46 -2.37 0.96
C SER A 61 -14.96 -2.44 1.24
N LEU A 62 -14.38 -1.35 1.72
CA LEU A 62 -12.99 -1.27 2.16
C LEU A 62 -12.93 -1.23 3.69
N GLN A 63 -12.21 -2.14 4.30
CA GLN A 63 -12.13 -2.24 5.76
C GLN A 63 -11.50 -0.99 6.39
N THR A 64 -10.49 -0.42 5.73
CA THR A 64 -9.64 0.63 6.31
C THR A 64 -9.97 2.03 5.81
N ASP A 65 -10.80 2.15 4.76
CA ASP A 65 -11.19 3.45 4.19
C ASP A 65 -12.60 3.83 4.64
N THR A 66 -12.78 3.96 5.96
CA THR A 66 -14.06 4.30 6.57
C THR A 66 -13.90 5.34 7.67
N ALA A 67 -14.93 6.15 7.88
CA ALA A 67 -14.98 7.10 9.00
C ALA A 67 -14.81 6.41 10.36
N ALA A 68 -15.37 5.20 10.52
CA ALA A 68 -15.21 4.40 11.74
C ALA A 68 -13.75 4.05 11.99
N TYR A 69 -12.99 3.68 10.94
CA TYR A 69 -11.56 3.41 11.07
C TYR A 69 -10.79 4.64 11.55
N THR A 70 -11.01 5.79 10.93
CA THR A 70 -10.36 7.04 11.33
C THR A 70 -10.72 7.45 12.76
N GLN A 71 -11.98 7.30 13.15
CA GLN A 71 -12.40 7.60 14.53
C GLN A 71 -11.71 6.70 15.55
N ALA A 72 -11.62 5.39 15.27
CA ALA A 72 -10.89 4.45 16.13
C ALA A 72 -9.40 4.80 16.18
N TYR A 73 -8.80 5.18 15.05
CA TYR A 73 -7.42 5.63 14.97
C TYR A 73 -7.16 6.85 15.85
N TYR A 74 -7.93 7.91 15.69
CA TYR A 74 -7.75 9.11 16.51
C TYR A 74 -8.09 8.89 17.99
N ALA A 75 -9.08 8.06 18.29
CA ALA A 75 -9.35 7.68 19.68
C ALA A 75 -8.18 6.95 20.32
N ALA A 76 -7.42 6.17 19.56
CA ALA A 76 -6.24 5.47 20.07
C ALA A 76 -5.02 6.39 20.27
N ILE A 77 -4.80 7.39 19.41
CA ILE A 77 -3.61 8.25 19.47
C ILE A 77 -3.83 9.60 20.15
N ASP A 78 -5.07 10.06 20.24
CA ASP A 78 -5.48 11.35 20.83
C ASP A 78 -6.87 11.25 21.48
N PRO A 79 -7.03 10.42 22.52
CA PRO A 79 -8.35 10.08 23.10
C PRO A 79 -9.08 11.28 23.72
N THR A 80 -8.37 12.34 24.07
CA THR A 80 -8.94 13.55 24.68
C THR A 80 -9.15 14.68 23.68
N ASN A 81 -8.87 14.47 22.40
CA ASN A 81 -8.85 15.50 21.36
C ASN A 81 -7.96 16.72 21.70
N ALA A 82 -6.83 16.44 22.35
CA ALA A 82 -5.86 17.47 22.69
C ALA A 82 -5.13 18.06 21.48
N LYS A 83 -5.25 17.39 20.32
CA LYS A 83 -4.61 17.73 19.04
C LYS A 83 -5.63 17.83 17.89
N ASP A 84 -6.84 18.25 18.17
CA ASP A 84 -7.94 18.37 17.19
C ASP A 84 -7.83 19.58 16.28
N THR A 85 -6.86 20.47 16.53
CA THR A 85 -6.53 21.60 15.66
C THR A 85 -5.03 21.70 15.45
N LEU A 86 -4.62 22.31 14.32
CA LEU A 86 -3.22 22.58 14.00
C LEU A 86 -2.52 23.38 15.12
N ALA A 87 -3.19 24.38 15.67
CA ALA A 87 -2.62 25.19 16.76
C ALA A 87 -2.34 24.33 18.01
N LYS A 88 -3.30 23.52 18.44
CA LYS A 88 -3.11 22.62 19.58
C LYS A 88 -2.03 21.56 19.30
N TRP A 89 -2.01 21.00 18.06
CA TRP A 89 -0.98 20.04 17.68
C TRP A 89 0.43 20.67 17.73
N LYS A 90 0.59 21.90 17.21
CA LYS A 90 1.85 22.64 17.25
C LYS A 90 2.30 22.90 18.68
N ALA A 91 1.40 23.37 19.54
CA ALA A 91 1.69 23.61 20.95
C ALA A 91 2.12 22.32 21.67
N ALA A 92 1.38 21.21 21.47
CA ALA A 92 1.69 19.90 22.06
C ALA A 92 3.04 19.34 21.62
N ASN A 93 3.50 19.70 20.41
CA ASN A 93 4.79 19.29 19.86
C ASN A 93 5.90 20.34 20.01
N GLY A 94 5.66 21.40 20.79
CA GLY A 94 6.67 22.37 21.19
C GLY A 94 7.09 23.38 20.11
N PHE A 95 6.34 23.54 19.01
CA PHE A 95 6.67 24.49 17.94
C PHE A 95 6.68 25.94 18.41
N ASP A 96 5.99 26.25 19.50
CA ASP A 96 5.90 27.57 20.08
C ASP A 96 6.97 27.82 21.17
N THR A 97 7.87 26.85 21.38
CA THR A 97 8.96 26.95 22.38
C THR A 97 10.31 27.15 21.70
N GLY A 98 11.23 27.85 22.38
CA GLY A 98 12.61 28.03 21.90
C GLY A 98 13.53 26.82 22.18
N ALA A 99 13.06 25.80 22.91
CA ALA A 99 13.87 24.64 23.29
C ALA A 99 13.86 23.57 22.19
N GLY A 100 14.93 22.77 22.08
CA GLY A 100 15.08 21.72 21.07
C GLY A 100 15.70 22.23 19.75
N THR A 101 15.73 21.35 18.74
CA THR A 101 16.27 21.66 17.41
C THR A 101 15.14 21.76 16.39
N GLN A 102 15.14 22.82 15.59
CA GLN A 102 14.16 23.01 14.53
C GLN A 102 14.88 23.31 13.21
N ALA A 103 14.40 22.75 12.11
CA ALA A 103 14.87 23.04 10.77
C ALA A 103 13.68 23.18 9.82
N GLY A 104 13.80 24.08 8.85
CA GLY A 104 12.78 24.31 7.84
C GLY A 104 13.36 24.31 6.44
N VAL A 105 12.62 23.79 5.47
CA VAL A 105 12.97 23.74 4.04
C VAL A 105 11.77 24.01 3.17
N VAL A 106 12.02 24.51 1.96
CA VAL A 106 10.99 24.76 0.93
C VAL A 106 11.46 24.16 -0.38
N PHE A 107 10.61 23.33 -0.97
CA PHE A 107 10.95 22.61 -2.20
C PHE A 107 9.71 22.26 -3.03
N GLY A 108 9.93 21.99 -4.30
CA GLY A 108 8.93 21.43 -5.20
C GLY A 108 9.06 19.91 -5.26
N ASP A 109 7.99 19.20 -5.00
CA ASP A 109 7.95 17.76 -4.89
C ASP A 109 7.61 17.12 -6.23
N LYS A 110 8.60 16.73 -7.01
CA LYS A 110 8.42 16.11 -8.34
C LYS A 110 8.13 14.61 -8.30
N ARG A 111 8.41 13.93 -7.20
CA ARG A 111 8.44 12.46 -7.15
C ARG A 111 7.52 11.84 -6.10
N ASP A 112 6.57 12.59 -5.58
CA ASP A 112 5.56 12.07 -4.67
C ASP A 112 4.17 12.59 -5.06
N LEU A 113 3.73 13.73 -4.52
CA LEU A 113 2.37 14.25 -4.72
C LEU A 113 2.29 15.50 -5.59
N GLY A 114 3.42 16.07 -5.97
CA GLY A 114 3.47 17.19 -6.90
C GLY A 114 3.24 18.58 -6.30
N TYR A 115 3.37 18.71 -5.01
CA TYR A 115 3.13 19.98 -4.32
C TYR A 115 4.38 20.86 -4.26
N GLY A 116 4.17 22.17 -4.13
CA GLY A 116 5.12 23.02 -3.45
C GLY A 116 5.00 22.77 -1.95
N ARG A 117 6.08 22.51 -1.26
CA ARG A 117 6.07 22.15 0.14
C ARG A 117 6.91 23.09 1.00
N ARG A 118 6.34 23.48 2.13
CA ARG A 118 7.09 24.06 3.24
C ARG A 118 7.09 23.05 4.37
N MET A 119 8.26 22.52 4.67
CA MET A 119 8.45 21.54 5.74
C MET A 119 9.12 22.22 6.93
N THR A 120 8.60 21.97 8.13
CA THR A 120 9.28 22.29 9.39
C THR A 120 9.38 21.02 10.21
N ALA A 121 10.60 20.65 10.57
CA ALA A 121 10.88 19.50 11.43
C ALA A 121 11.41 19.98 12.78
N ARG A 122 11.04 19.27 13.84
CA ARG A 122 11.45 19.56 15.20
C ARG A 122 11.85 18.30 15.94
N GLN A 123 12.95 18.38 16.67
CA GLN A 123 13.36 17.42 17.70
C GLN A 123 13.30 18.11 19.05
N ASN A 124 12.47 17.60 19.95
CA ASN A 124 12.33 18.08 21.30
C ASN A 124 13.46 17.58 22.20
N ALA A 125 13.66 18.21 23.36
CA ALA A 125 14.71 17.85 24.30
C ALA A 125 14.57 16.42 24.85
N ASP A 126 13.35 15.87 24.88
CA ASP A 126 13.06 14.48 25.26
C ASP A 126 13.31 13.47 24.13
N GLY A 127 13.76 13.93 22.96
CA GLY A 127 14.03 13.12 21.79
C GLY A 127 12.80 12.80 20.93
N THR A 128 11.61 13.30 21.26
CA THR A 128 10.44 13.19 20.38
C THR A 128 10.61 14.06 19.15
N LEU A 129 9.97 13.64 18.05
CA LEU A 129 10.07 14.31 16.74
C LEU A 129 8.70 14.75 16.27
N ALA A 130 8.65 15.86 15.56
CA ALA A 130 7.46 16.36 14.91
C ALA A 130 7.79 17.00 13.55
N PHE A 131 6.98 16.70 12.54
CA PHE A 131 7.13 17.17 11.17
C PHE A 131 5.83 17.81 10.72
N LEU A 132 5.91 19.02 10.19
CA LEU A 132 4.80 19.79 9.71
C LEU A 132 5.03 20.14 8.25
N VAL A 133 4.06 19.84 7.38
CA VAL A 133 4.15 20.10 5.94
C VAL A 133 2.96 20.91 5.48
N GLU A 134 3.21 22.13 5.04
CA GLU A 134 2.24 22.96 4.34
C GLU A 134 2.33 22.62 2.83
N ASN A 135 1.22 22.21 2.22
CA ASN A 135 1.15 21.77 0.83
C ASN A 135 0.46 22.81 -0.04
N TYR A 136 1.13 23.21 -1.10
CA TYR A 136 0.67 24.25 -2.05
C TYR A 136 0.43 23.65 -3.43
N LEU A 137 -0.74 23.93 -4.01
CA LEU A 137 -1.15 23.47 -5.33
C LEU A 137 -1.87 24.60 -6.08
N VAL A 138 -1.30 25.06 -7.19
CA VAL A 138 -1.80 26.24 -7.91
C VAL A 138 -2.98 25.90 -8.81
N GLU A 139 -3.00 24.75 -9.42
CA GLU A 139 -4.04 24.39 -10.39
C GLU A 139 -4.71 23.06 -10.04
N ALA A 140 -5.37 23.01 -8.89
CA ALA A 140 -6.06 21.81 -8.44
C ALA A 140 -7.07 21.25 -9.46
N ALA A 141 -7.74 22.13 -10.20
CA ALA A 141 -8.72 21.76 -11.23
C ALA A 141 -8.10 21.10 -12.49
N ALA A 142 -6.80 21.32 -12.75
CA ALA A 142 -6.09 20.71 -13.88
C ALA A 142 -5.54 19.30 -13.58
N GLY A 143 -5.82 18.78 -12.41
CA GLY A 143 -5.26 17.55 -11.88
C GLY A 143 -4.01 17.80 -11.05
N TYR A 144 -3.79 16.94 -10.08
CA TYR A 144 -2.63 16.99 -9.19
C TYR A 144 -1.35 16.68 -9.98
N THR A 145 -0.75 17.72 -10.55
CA THR A 145 0.51 17.64 -11.30
C THR A 145 1.52 18.60 -10.70
N TYR A 146 2.79 18.25 -10.78
CA TYR A 146 3.84 19.17 -10.38
C TYR A 146 4.02 20.28 -11.44
N THR A 147 4.06 21.52 -10.98
CA THR A 147 4.49 22.69 -11.75
C THR A 147 5.38 23.58 -10.87
N SER A 148 6.23 24.39 -11.49
CA SER A 148 7.06 25.37 -10.74
C SER A 148 6.20 26.38 -9.98
N PHE A 149 4.98 26.67 -10.44
CA PHE A 149 4.04 27.57 -9.74
C PHE A 149 3.67 27.05 -8.34
N ASN A 150 3.65 25.73 -8.14
CA ASN A 150 3.43 25.13 -6.82
C ASN A 150 4.56 25.50 -5.86
N LEU A 151 5.81 25.44 -6.34
CA LEU A 151 6.99 25.86 -5.60
C LEU A 151 6.97 27.36 -5.32
N ASP A 152 6.62 28.18 -6.33
CA ASP A 152 6.54 29.64 -6.17
C ASP A 152 5.49 30.01 -5.10
N ALA A 153 4.33 29.37 -5.10
CA ALA A 153 3.30 29.55 -4.08
C ALA A 153 3.81 29.17 -2.67
N ALA A 154 4.59 28.07 -2.57
CA ALA A 154 5.21 27.67 -1.32
C ALA A 154 6.25 28.68 -0.84
N VAL A 155 7.10 29.20 -1.74
CA VAL A 155 8.08 30.25 -1.41
C VAL A 155 7.40 31.51 -0.92
N ALA A 156 6.34 31.95 -1.61
CA ALA A 156 5.57 33.14 -1.27
C ALA A 156 4.65 32.96 -0.03
N ARG A 157 4.43 31.73 0.45
CA ARG A 157 3.40 31.38 1.44
C ARG A 157 2.00 31.86 1.03
N ASP A 158 1.66 31.66 -0.25
CA ASP A 158 0.40 32.12 -0.82
C ASP A 158 -0.75 31.24 -0.30
N SER A 159 -1.47 31.76 0.71
CA SER A 159 -2.57 31.04 1.35
C SER A 159 -3.72 30.66 0.42
N ARG A 160 -3.84 31.31 -0.75
CA ARG A 160 -4.86 30.96 -1.76
C ARG A 160 -4.64 29.58 -2.37
N HIS A 161 -3.39 29.12 -2.33
CA HIS A 161 -2.95 27.82 -2.89
C HIS A 161 -2.56 26.81 -1.83
N LEU A 162 -2.70 27.14 -0.55
CA LEU A 162 -2.51 26.19 0.54
C LEU A 162 -3.72 25.25 0.60
N ILE A 163 -3.51 23.98 0.26
CA ILE A 163 -4.58 22.98 0.17
C ILE A 163 -4.77 22.14 1.42
N GLY A 164 -3.76 22.10 2.31
CA GLY A 164 -3.81 21.33 3.55
C GLY A 164 -2.48 21.32 4.26
N VAL A 165 -2.52 20.91 5.53
CA VAL A 165 -1.34 20.77 6.36
C VAL A 165 -1.26 19.36 6.91
N ASN A 166 -0.24 18.61 6.47
CA ASN A 166 0.04 17.29 7.01
C ASN A 166 0.99 17.41 8.20
N ALA A 167 0.75 16.60 9.22
CA ALA A 167 1.60 16.56 10.38
C ALA A 167 1.88 15.12 10.80
N ILE A 168 3.13 14.85 11.15
CA ILE A 168 3.58 13.56 11.65
C ILE A 168 4.34 13.78 12.93
N GLU A 169 4.00 13.05 13.98
CA GLU A 169 4.80 13.02 15.21
C GLU A 169 5.34 11.61 15.46
N PHE A 170 6.55 11.56 15.99
CA PHE A 170 7.17 10.33 16.47
C PHE A 170 7.42 10.49 17.96
N SER A 171 6.50 9.96 18.75
CA SER A 171 6.40 10.18 20.20
C SER A 171 5.70 8.98 20.86
N PRO A 172 5.81 8.82 22.20
CA PRO A 172 5.04 7.82 22.94
C PRO A 172 3.53 7.96 22.73
N GLY A 173 2.80 6.87 22.95
CA GLY A 173 1.33 6.88 22.97
C GLY A 173 0.75 7.65 24.17
N PRO A 174 -0.59 7.81 24.21
CA PRO A 174 -1.25 8.49 25.34
C PRO A 174 -0.97 7.84 26.70
N ALA A 175 -0.77 6.52 26.72
CA ALA A 175 -0.37 5.76 27.92
C ALA A 175 1.15 5.64 28.09
N GLY A 176 1.96 6.40 27.35
CA GLY A 176 3.41 6.27 27.35
C GLY A 176 3.93 5.16 26.44
N GLY A 177 5.07 4.58 26.78
CA GLY A 177 5.70 3.49 26.05
C GLY A 177 6.66 3.93 24.94
N THR A 178 6.93 3.05 24.00
CA THR A 178 7.84 3.28 22.87
C THR A 178 7.25 4.30 21.89
N SER A 179 8.09 5.19 21.37
CA SER A 179 7.67 6.14 20.33
C SER A 179 7.28 5.45 19.05
N PHE A 180 6.24 5.95 18.36
CA PHE A 180 5.75 5.48 17.08
C PHE A 180 5.21 6.64 16.23
N ALA A 181 5.11 6.44 14.92
CA ALA A 181 4.62 7.45 14.00
C ALA A 181 3.10 7.63 14.12
N LYS A 182 2.64 8.86 14.21
CA LYS A 182 1.22 9.25 14.23
C LYS A 182 0.97 10.32 13.20
N PHE A 183 -0.10 10.16 12.44
CA PHE A 183 -0.43 11.00 11.29
C PHE A 183 -1.65 11.86 11.58
N PHE A 184 -1.53 13.12 11.23
CA PHE A 184 -2.61 14.10 11.32
C PHE A 184 -2.71 14.86 10.00
N ASN A 185 -3.92 15.25 9.64
CA ASN A 185 -4.17 16.19 8.57
C ASN A 185 -5.06 17.31 9.08
N PHE A 186 -4.73 18.54 8.70
CA PHE A 186 -5.45 19.72 9.12
C PHE A 186 -5.92 20.53 7.92
N ASN A 187 -7.15 20.98 7.98
CA ASN A 187 -7.75 21.86 7.00
C ASN A 187 -6.97 23.18 6.89
N ALA A 188 -6.63 23.58 5.69
CA ALA A 188 -5.82 24.77 5.43
C ALA A 188 -6.45 26.07 5.93
N THR A 189 -7.79 26.17 5.89
CA THR A 189 -8.55 27.38 6.22
C THR A 189 -8.93 27.43 7.70
N THR A 190 -9.45 26.33 8.22
CA THR A 190 -9.99 26.31 9.60
C THR A 190 -8.97 25.83 10.62
N GLY A 191 -7.92 25.13 10.19
CA GLY A 191 -6.96 24.45 11.05
C GLY A 191 -7.54 23.25 11.80
N ALA A 192 -8.77 22.84 11.54
CA ALA A 192 -9.39 21.70 12.17
C ALA A 192 -8.77 20.39 11.66
N ARG A 193 -8.67 19.38 12.53
CA ARG A 193 -8.24 18.03 12.15
C ARG A 193 -9.28 17.39 11.24
N GLU A 194 -8.83 16.84 10.11
CA GLU A 194 -9.66 16.16 9.14
C GLU A 194 -9.62 14.65 9.33
N LEU A 195 -10.76 13.99 9.06
CA LEU A 195 -10.89 12.54 9.16
C LEU A 195 -10.53 11.83 7.85
N ALA A 196 -10.56 12.55 6.75
CA ALA A 196 -10.19 12.06 5.43
C ALA A 196 -9.48 13.16 4.66
N VAL A 197 -8.63 12.78 3.71
CA VAL A 197 -7.86 13.73 2.90
C VAL A 197 -7.79 13.26 1.46
N ASP A 198 -7.95 14.18 0.53
CA ASP A 198 -7.69 13.98 -0.89
C ASP A 198 -6.29 14.51 -1.21
N LEU A 199 -5.33 13.60 -1.40
CA LEU A 199 -3.93 13.96 -1.67
C LEU A 199 -3.56 13.93 -3.16
N ASP A 200 -4.43 13.44 -4.05
CA ASP A 200 -4.07 13.22 -5.45
C ASP A 200 -5.21 13.52 -6.45
N GLY A 201 -6.30 14.11 -5.99
CA GLY A 201 -7.45 14.42 -6.81
C GLY A 201 -8.33 13.23 -7.18
N ARG A 202 -8.12 12.08 -6.58
CA ARG A 202 -8.92 10.86 -6.79
C ARG A 202 -9.95 10.62 -5.69
N GLY A 203 -10.30 11.66 -4.96
CA GLY A 203 -11.25 11.66 -3.87
C GLY A 203 -10.63 11.40 -2.49
N PRO A 204 -11.36 11.80 -1.45
CA PRO A 204 -10.89 11.69 -0.08
C PRO A 204 -10.75 10.23 0.36
N LYS A 205 -9.70 9.96 1.14
CA LYS A 205 -9.40 8.67 1.76
C LYS A 205 -9.32 8.83 3.26
N ALA A 206 -9.85 7.86 3.99
CA ALA A 206 -9.89 7.87 5.45
C ALA A 206 -8.48 7.78 6.06
N MET A 207 -8.22 8.61 7.08
CA MET A 207 -6.96 8.61 7.81
C MET A 207 -6.81 7.33 8.67
N PRO A 208 -5.61 6.75 8.82
CA PRO A 208 -4.31 7.15 8.27
C PRO A 208 -3.99 6.48 6.91
N GLY A 209 -4.96 5.89 6.21
CA GLY A 209 -4.78 5.09 4.99
C GLY A 209 -3.82 5.70 3.98
N PRO A 210 -4.01 6.97 3.52
CA PRO A 210 -3.11 7.62 2.58
C PRO A 210 -1.67 7.73 3.06
N CYS A 211 -1.48 7.96 4.36
CA CYS A 211 -0.15 8.13 4.96
C CYS A 211 0.60 6.79 5.02
N ILE A 212 -0.05 5.75 5.52
CA ILE A 212 0.57 4.41 5.62
C ILE A 212 0.78 3.76 4.25
N SER A 213 0.09 4.21 3.21
CA SER A 213 0.36 3.77 1.84
C SER A 213 1.79 4.01 1.42
N CYS A 214 2.39 5.12 1.85
CA CYS A 214 3.78 5.48 1.58
C CYS A 214 4.68 5.21 2.78
N HIS A 215 4.30 5.61 4.00
CA HIS A 215 5.14 5.51 5.19
C HIS A 215 5.27 4.09 5.76
N GLY A 216 4.73 3.09 5.08
CA GLY A 216 4.83 1.71 5.49
C GLY A 216 3.93 1.38 6.69
N GLY A 217 4.24 0.27 7.34
CA GLY A 217 3.38 -0.26 8.37
C GLY A 217 2.24 -1.08 7.79
N ARG A 218 1.21 -1.26 8.56
CA ARG A 218 0.01 -1.99 8.16
C ARG A 218 -1.23 -1.40 8.83
N ALA A 219 -2.35 -1.58 8.20
CA ALA A 219 -3.64 -1.31 8.83
C ALA A 219 -4.00 -2.46 9.76
N ASP A 220 -4.12 -2.18 11.06
CA ASP A 220 -4.65 -3.16 12.00
C ASP A 220 -6.17 -3.32 11.82
N ALA A 221 -6.67 -4.54 12.03
CA ALA A 221 -8.09 -4.79 11.97
C ALA A 221 -8.82 -4.08 13.11
N LEU A 222 -10.00 -3.55 12.82
CA LEU A 222 -10.93 -3.17 13.86
C LEU A 222 -11.65 -4.41 14.41
N THR A 223 -11.92 -4.38 15.70
CA THR A 223 -12.82 -5.35 16.34
C THR A 223 -14.24 -5.16 15.82
N PRO A 224 -15.10 -6.16 15.90
CA PRO A 224 -16.55 -5.95 15.90
C PRO A 224 -16.95 -4.91 16.95
N PRO A 225 -18.08 -4.20 16.76
CA PRO A 225 -18.58 -3.27 17.77
C PRO A 225 -18.76 -3.99 19.11
N ASP A 226 -18.23 -3.39 20.17
CA ASP A 226 -18.42 -3.86 21.55
C ASP A 226 -19.71 -3.33 22.19
N GLY A 227 -19.88 -3.53 23.48
CA GLY A 227 -21.03 -3.03 24.24
C GLY A 227 -21.23 -1.51 24.19
N THR A 228 -20.24 -0.74 23.70
CA THR A 228 -20.35 0.70 23.42
C THR A 228 -20.83 0.99 22.00
N GLY A 229 -21.01 -0.04 21.18
CA GLY A 229 -21.39 0.06 19.77
C GLY A 229 -20.31 0.63 18.84
N LYS A 230 -19.07 0.76 19.32
CA LYS A 230 -17.94 1.32 18.54
C LYS A 230 -16.86 0.27 18.30
N PRO A 231 -16.39 0.10 17.05
CA PRO A 231 -15.22 -0.69 16.79
C PRO A 231 -13.96 0.01 17.33
N ARG A 232 -12.97 -0.78 17.71
CA ARG A 232 -11.67 -0.30 18.20
C ARG A 232 -10.55 -1.24 17.76
N PHE A 233 -9.30 -0.86 17.95
CA PHE A 233 -8.18 -1.77 17.75
C PHE A 233 -8.16 -2.86 18.84
N ASN A 234 -7.72 -4.06 18.46
CA ASN A 234 -7.67 -5.20 19.35
C ASN A 234 -6.70 -4.93 20.54
N LEU A 235 -7.18 -5.17 21.75
CA LEU A 235 -6.42 -4.93 22.98
C LEU A 235 -5.39 -6.02 23.31
N VAL A 236 -5.53 -7.20 22.74
CA VAL A 236 -4.74 -8.39 23.11
C VAL A 236 -3.47 -8.53 22.26
N GLN A 237 -3.26 -7.69 21.31
CA GLN A 237 -1.99 -7.70 20.58
C GLN A 237 -0.86 -7.32 21.53
N ASN A 238 0.13 -8.18 21.65
CA ASN A 238 1.30 -7.90 22.46
C ASN A 238 2.43 -7.25 21.67
N SER A 239 2.15 -6.83 20.47
CA SER A 239 3.08 -6.06 19.65
C SER A 239 3.06 -4.60 20.01
N VAL A 240 3.91 -3.83 19.38
CA VAL A 240 3.97 -2.37 19.49
C VAL A 240 2.66 -1.66 19.19
N SER A 241 1.72 -2.29 18.52
CA SER A 241 0.46 -1.67 18.08
C SER A 241 -0.69 -1.74 19.08
N GLN A 242 -0.58 -2.47 20.16
CA GLN A 242 -1.62 -2.70 21.16
C GLN A 242 -2.55 -1.51 21.42
N ALA A 243 -3.72 -1.48 20.82
CA ALA A 243 -4.73 -0.43 21.00
C ALA A 243 -4.23 1.03 20.85
N ARG A 244 -3.01 1.24 20.38
CA ARG A 244 -2.38 2.56 20.27
C ARG A 244 -2.68 3.27 18.96
N GLY A 245 -3.27 2.58 17.98
CA GLY A 245 -3.33 3.05 16.62
C GLY A 245 -1.95 3.04 15.92
N ASP A 246 -0.99 2.30 16.47
CA ASP A 246 0.32 2.14 15.86
C ASP A 246 0.23 1.21 14.66
N VAL A 247 0.48 1.76 13.51
CA VAL A 247 0.48 1.05 12.22
C VAL A 247 1.90 0.66 11.79
N GLU A 248 2.88 0.82 12.70
CA GLU A 248 4.30 0.53 12.47
C GLU A 248 4.92 1.28 11.30
N ALA A 249 4.36 2.42 10.96
CA ALA A 249 4.88 3.32 9.95
C ALA A 249 6.17 3.99 10.41
N ARG A 250 6.94 4.50 9.46
CA ARG A 250 8.22 5.17 9.67
C ARG A 250 8.28 6.49 8.90
N LEU A 251 9.22 7.33 9.28
CA LEU A 251 9.51 8.56 8.55
C LEU A 251 10.34 8.25 7.31
N HIS A 252 10.08 8.98 6.21
CA HIS A 252 10.86 8.85 4.98
C HIS A 252 12.13 9.68 5.03
N PRO A 253 13.25 9.18 4.48
CA PRO A 253 14.38 10.03 4.13
C PRO A 253 13.97 11.07 3.09
N PHE A 254 14.52 12.27 3.20
CA PHE A 254 14.37 13.30 2.18
C PHE A 254 15.40 13.08 1.08
N GLU A 255 14.92 12.68 -0.07
CA GLU A 255 15.73 12.44 -1.28
C GLU A 255 15.89 13.76 -2.04
N VAL A 256 16.85 14.58 -1.63
CA VAL A 256 17.02 15.99 -2.07
C VAL A 256 17.16 16.12 -3.58
N ASP A 257 17.75 15.13 -4.26
CA ASP A 257 17.89 15.11 -5.73
C ASP A 257 16.52 14.94 -6.45
N ALA A 258 15.49 14.53 -5.73
CA ALA A 258 14.14 14.38 -6.26
C ALA A 258 13.33 15.68 -6.23
N PHE A 259 13.87 16.76 -5.68
CA PHE A 259 13.15 18.01 -5.45
C PHE A 259 13.57 19.12 -6.41
N ASP A 260 12.66 20.06 -6.64
CA ASP A 260 12.96 21.36 -7.27
C ASP A 260 13.20 22.42 -6.22
N PHE A 261 14.05 23.38 -6.56
CA PHE A 261 14.44 24.49 -5.71
C PHE A 261 14.23 25.82 -6.42
N SER A 262 13.82 26.83 -5.65
CA SER A 262 13.69 28.18 -6.15
C SER A 262 15.08 28.84 -6.31
N ALA A 263 15.19 29.71 -7.30
CA ALA A 263 16.36 30.57 -7.43
C ALA A 263 16.34 31.78 -6.46
N ALA A 264 15.24 31.99 -5.75
CA ALA A 264 15.11 33.08 -4.79
C ALA A 264 16.06 32.86 -3.59
N ALA A 265 16.64 33.95 -3.10
CA ALA A 265 17.55 33.93 -1.95
C ALA A 265 16.90 33.27 -0.72
N GLY A 266 17.64 32.40 -0.05
CA GLY A 266 17.19 31.58 1.07
C GLY A 266 16.44 30.28 0.69
N PHE A 267 16.16 30.05 -0.62
CA PHE A 267 15.41 28.90 -1.10
C PHE A 267 16.14 28.08 -2.17
N THR A 268 17.38 28.44 -2.47
CA THR A 268 18.21 27.64 -3.37
C THR A 268 18.58 26.31 -2.71
N ARG A 269 18.90 25.31 -3.51
CA ARG A 269 19.36 24.02 -2.98
C ARG A 269 20.57 24.19 -2.04
N ALA A 270 21.57 24.94 -2.46
CA ALA A 270 22.79 25.11 -1.69
C ALA A 270 22.55 25.76 -0.31
N GLU A 271 21.62 26.72 -0.23
CA GLU A 271 21.28 27.40 1.03
C GLU A 271 20.47 26.49 1.97
N GLN A 272 19.79 25.47 1.45
CA GLN A 272 18.95 24.56 2.22
C GLN A 272 19.61 23.22 2.57
N GLU A 273 20.78 22.89 2.00
CA GLU A 273 21.46 21.60 2.23
C GLU A 273 21.68 21.27 3.70
N ALA A 274 22.13 22.23 4.50
CA ALA A 274 22.36 22.03 5.94
C ALA A 274 21.04 21.73 6.68
N ALA A 275 19.94 22.37 6.29
CA ALA A 275 18.63 22.13 6.86
C ALA A 275 18.10 20.73 6.46
N PHE A 276 18.25 20.33 5.20
CA PHE A 276 17.90 18.97 4.77
C PHE A 276 18.71 17.90 5.50
N LYS A 277 19.99 18.10 5.69
CA LYS A 277 20.85 17.20 6.47
C LYS A 277 20.35 17.08 7.92
N THR A 278 19.98 18.20 8.55
CA THR A 278 19.42 18.23 9.90
C THR A 278 18.11 17.47 9.97
N ILE A 279 17.21 17.67 9.00
CA ILE A 279 15.93 16.96 8.93
C ILE A 279 16.16 15.46 8.69
N ASN A 280 17.03 15.08 7.79
CA ASN A 280 17.38 13.68 7.53
C ASN A 280 17.99 13.00 8.78
N ARG A 281 18.78 13.72 9.56
CA ARG A 281 19.27 13.23 10.84
C ARG A 281 18.13 12.99 11.84
N MET A 282 17.13 13.87 11.89
CA MET A 282 15.91 13.65 12.71
C MET A 282 15.15 12.42 12.23
N VAL A 283 15.01 12.21 10.90
CA VAL A 283 14.42 11.00 10.33
C VAL A 283 15.17 9.75 10.79
N LEU A 284 16.50 9.78 10.73
CA LEU A 284 17.36 8.67 11.18
C LEU A 284 17.12 8.31 12.65
N CYS A 285 16.76 9.28 13.48
CA CYS A 285 16.40 9.07 14.88
C CYS A 285 15.14 8.22 15.10
N SER A 286 14.26 8.12 14.10
CA SER A 286 13.06 7.30 14.19
C SER A 286 13.31 5.82 13.84
N TYR A 287 14.50 5.48 13.36
CA TYR A 287 14.82 4.14 12.90
C TYR A 287 15.41 3.28 14.01
N PRO A 288 15.10 1.99 14.06
CA PRO A 288 15.78 1.04 14.93
C PRO A 288 17.21 0.84 14.39
N LEU A 289 18.18 1.37 15.08
CA LEU A 289 19.59 1.21 14.75
C LEU A 289 20.25 0.26 15.77
N PRO A 290 21.33 -0.44 15.38
CA PRO A 290 22.02 -1.33 16.30
C PRO A 290 22.56 -0.59 17.54
N ALA A 291 22.88 -1.35 18.55
CA ALA A 291 23.26 -0.93 19.92
C ALA A 291 24.26 0.24 19.97
N PRO A 292 24.37 0.94 21.10
CA PRO A 292 24.87 2.31 21.19
C PRO A 292 26.20 2.50 20.47
N SER A 293 26.20 3.43 19.54
CA SER A 293 27.39 3.94 18.89
C SER A 293 27.67 5.36 19.40
N THR A 294 28.90 5.80 19.25
CA THR A 294 29.32 7.16 19.61
C THR A 294 29.06 8.17 18.48
N LEU A 295 28.39 7.74 17.42
CA LEU A 295 28.12 8.59 16.26
C LEU A 295 27.10 9.70 16.62
N PRO A 296 27.25 10.90 16.05
CA PRO A 296 26.32 12.02 16.33
C PRO A 296 24.85 11.71 16.01
N GLU A 297 24.59 10.91 14.98
CA GLU A 297 23.24 10.46 14.63
C GLU A 297 22.67 9.45 15.63
N ASP A 298 23.47 8.90 16.51
CA ASP A 298 23.05 7.99 17.56
C ASP A 298 22.66 8.66 18.86
N SER A 299 22.72 9.99 18.92
CA SER A 299 22.30 10.79 20.10
C SER A 299 20.79 10.88 20.31
N CYS A 300 19.99 10.25 19.43
CA CYS A 300 18.54 10.31 19.49
C CYS A 300 17.95 9.27 20.44
N ARG A 301 16.79 9.59 21.02
CA ARG A 301 15.98 8.59 21.72
C ARG A 301 15.30 7.69 20.67
N ARG A 302 15.77 6.46 20.57
CA ARG A 302 15.30 5.50 19.59
C ARG A 302 14.25 4.55 20.14
N PRO A 303 13.36 4.04 19.27
CA PRO A 303 12.50 2.93 19.66
C PRO A 303 13.36 1.70 19.98
N ALA A 304 12.88 0.85 20.87
CA ALA A 304 13.38 -0.51 20.97
C ALA A 304 13.33 -1.16 19.58
N VAL A 305 14.27 -2.04 19.30
CA VAL A 305 14.39 -2.69 17.98
C VAL A 305 13.04 -3.29 17.58
N ALA A 306 12.34 -2.61 16.69
CA ALA A 306 11.15 -3.16 16.07
C ALA A 306 11.61 -4.24 15.10
N GLN A 307 11.28 -5.48 15.40
CA GLN A 307 11.76 -6.62 14.62
C GLN A 307 11.16 -6.69 13.21
N GLU A 308 10.09 -5.96 12.94
CA GLU A 308 9.48 -5.87 11.62
C GLU A 308 10.22 -4.95 10.66
N TRP A 309 11.21 -4.20 11.14
CA TRP A 309 11.93 -3.23 10.33
C TRP A 309 13.43 -3.42 10.44
N GLN A 310 14.10 -3.62 9.31
CA GLN A 310 15.48 -4.14 9.28
C GLN A 310 16.54 -3.09 8.93
N GLY A 311 16.20 -1.81 8.90
CA GLY A 311 17.20 -0.77 8.82
C GLY A 311 17.82 -0.50 7.43
N SER A 312 17.28 -1.05 6.34
CA SER A 312 17.76 -0.73 5.00
C SER A 312 17.66 0.76 4.68
N ALA A 313 16.61 1.43 5.16
CA ALA A 313 16.45 2.88 5.02
C ALA A 313 17.53 3.66 5.77
N ALA A 314 17.98 3.16 6.94
CA ALA A 314 19.06 3.80 7.66
C ALA A 314 20.38 3.73 6.89
N ALA A 315 20.71 2.58 6.30
CA ALA A 315 21.89 2.41 5.47
C ALA A 315 21.85 3.33 4.24
N MET A 316 20.71 3.42 3.58
CA MET A 316 20.52 4.33 2.45
C MET A 316 20.68 5.81 2.88
N LEU A 317 19.99 6.23 3.94
CA LEU A 317 20.07 7.61 4.42
C LEU A 317 21.50 7.99 4.80
N LYS A 318 22.23 7.09 5.49
CA LYS A 318 23.64 7.32 5.82
C LYS A 318 24.49 7.46 4.54
N SER A 319 24.21 6.64 3.52
CA SER A 319 24.96 6.71 2.25
C SER A 319 24.79 8.04 1.53
N PHE A 320 23.64 8.70 1.64
CA PHE A 320 23.40 10.04 1.06
C PHE A 320 24.38 11.09 1.56
N TYR A 321 24.96 10.90 2.72
CA TYR A 321 25.91 11.82 3.34
C TYR A 321 27.27 11.17 3.61
N GLY A 322 27.65 10.16 2.82
CA GLY A 322 28.98 9.56 2.84
C GLY A 322 29.22 8.48 3.87
N GLY A 323 28.16 7.96 4.52
CA GLY A 323 28.23 6.85 5.45
C GLY A 323 27.99 7.22 6.91
N ASP A 324 28.51 6.41 7.81
CA ASP A 324 28.39 6.58 9.24
C ASP A 324 28.95 7.93 9.72
N GLY A 325 28.24 8.57 10.64
CA GLY A 325 28.57 9.92 11.10
C GLY A 325 28.13 11.05 10.17
N LEU A 326 27.54 10.71 9.01
CA LEU A 326 27.09 11.68 8.03
C LEU A 326 28.17 12.73 7.67
N PRO A 327 29.37 12.32 7.22
CA PRO A 327 30.49 13.26 7.01
C PRO A 327 30.23 14.24 5.86
N GLY A 328 29.48 13.86 4.84
CA GLY A 328 29.18 14.71 3.67
C GLY A 328 28.36 15.93 4.05
N ALA A 329 28.74 17.11 3.55
CA ALA A 329 28.00 18.35 3.76
C ALA A 329 26.74 18.44 2.90
N THR A 330 26.78 17.85 1.70
CA THR A 330 25.72 17.89 0.70
C THR A 330 25.14 16.49 0.47
N PHE A 331 23.88 16.45 0.07
CA PHE A 331 23.20 15.24 -0.32
C PHE A 331 23.72 14.70 -1.67
N SER A 332 23.88 13.39 -1.76
CA SER A 332 24.19 12.70 -3.03
C SER A 332 23.60 11.30 -3.03
N ASP A 333 22.71 11.01 -3.98
CA ASP A 333 22.09 9.68 -4.10
C ASP A 333 22.80 8.84 -5.17
N THR A 334 23.74 8.03 -4.72
CA THR A 334 24.36 6.97 -5.53
C THR A 334 24.06 5.57 -4.99
N TYR A 335 23.10 5.48 -4.06
CA TYR A 335 22.82 4.24 -3.35
C TYR A 335 22.18 3.18 -4.23
N VAL A 336 22.82 2.03 -4.29
CA VAL A 336 22.24 0.78 -4.77
C VAL A 336 22.53 -0.28 -3.71
N PRO A 337 21.52 -1.02 -3.23
CA PRO A 337 21.77 -2.05 -2.22
C PRO A 337 22.80 -3.07 -2.73
N PRO A 338 23.74 -3.53 -1.87
CA PRO A 338 24.83 -4.43 -2.31
C PRO A 338 24.34 -5.71 -3.00
N THR A 339 23.21 -6.26 -2.59
CA THR A 339 22.63 -7.47 -3.20
C THR A 339 22.11 -7.24 -4.61
N TRP A 340 21.66 -6.01 -4.93
CA TRP A 340 21.27 -5.62 -6.28
C TRP A 340 22.48 -5.45 -7.20
N GLN A 341 23.56 -4.89 -6.66
CA GLN A 341 24.84 -4.79 -7.39
C GLN A 341 25.41 -6.18 -7.68
N ALA A 342 25.47 -7.04 -6.67
CA ALA A 342 25.95 -8.40 -6.81
C ALA A 342 25.13 -9.26 -7.79
N ALA A 343 23.84 -8.98 -7.91
CA ALA A 343 22.95 -9.63 -8.89
C ALA A 343 23.04 -9.02 -10.30
N GLY A 344 23.86 -8.00 -10.52
CA GLY A 344 23.95 -7.30 -11.81
C GLY A 344 22.73 -6.46 -12.15
N GLN A 345 21.90 -6.10 -11.16
CA GLN A 345 20.62 -5.42 -11.35
C GLN A 345 20.67 -3.92 -11.02
N THR A 346 21.85 -3.33 -11.10
CA THR A 346 22.06 -1.88 -10.86
C THR A 346 21.17 -1.03 -11.76
N THR A 347 21.09 -1.35 -13.05
CA THR A 347 20.27 -0.60 -14.02
C THR A 347 18.78 -0.68 -13.66
N LEU A 348 18.26 -1.86 -13.33
CA LEU A 348 16.88 -2.03 -12.89
C LEU A 348 16.61 -1.20 -11.63
N TYR A 349 17.52 -1.25 -10.65
CA TYR A 349 17.38 -0.46 -9.43
C TYR A 349 17.33 1.05 -9.71
N GLN A 350 18.29 1.57 -10.47
CA GLN A 350 18.43 3.01 -10.72
C GLN A 350 17.35 3.57 -11.65
N GLN A 351 16.92 2.81 -12.67
CA GLN A 351 15.96 3.30 -13.67
C GLN A 351 14.50 3.03 -13.29
N VAL A 352 14.23 2.05 -12.43
CA VAL A 352 12.87 1.64 -12.06
C VAL A 352 12.64 1.82 -10.58
N ILE A 353 13.45 1.14 -9.75
CA ILE A 353 13.15 1.03 -8.32
C ILE A 353 13.35 2.36 -7.60
N ALA A 354 14.49 3.00 -7.80
CA ALA A 354 14.81 4.25 -7.13
C ALA A 354 13.83 5.38 -7.48
N PRO A 355 13.49 5.63 -8.77
CA PRO A 355 12.61 6.73 -9.12
C PRO A 355 11.11 6.43 -8.92
N ALA A 356 10.68 5.16 -8.90
CA ALA A 356 9.26 4.83 -8.98
C ALA A 356 8.71 3.96 -7.86
N CYS A 357 9.57 3.26 -7.10
CA CYS A 357 9.12 2.26 -6.12
C CYS A 357 9.69 2.50 -4.72
N ARG A 358 10.95 2.91 -4.64
CA ARG A 358 11.75 2.94 -3.41
C ARG A 358 11.12 3.78 -2.32
N THR A 359 10.62 4.96 -2.66
CA THR A 359 10.06 5.89 -1.67
C THR A 359 9.05 5.21 -0.76
N CYS A 360 8.06 4.51 -1.31
CA CYS A 360 7.08 3.79 -0.49
C CYS A 360 7.62 2.45 0.03
N HIS A 361 8.29 1.68 -0.82
CA HIS A 361 8.67 0.29 -0.49
C HIS A 361 9.92 0.16 0.36
N LEU A 362 10.68 1.22 0.58
CA LEU A 362 11.77 1.24 1.56
C LEU A 362 11.25 1.06 2.99
N MET A 363 10.04 1.57 3.26
CA MET A 363 9.37 1.49 4.55
C MET A 363 8.48 0.24 4.70
N ARG A 364 8.42 -0.60 3.68
CA ARG A 364 7.50 -1.74 3.60
C ARG A 364 8.28 -3.02 3.35
N GLY A 365 7.62 -4.15 3.49
CA GLY A 365 8.16 -5.45 3.10
C GLY A 365 9.27 -5.98 4.00
N THR A 366 9.57 -5.34 5.10
CA THR A 366 10.63 -5.77 6.00
C THR A 366 10.12 -6.84 6.97
N GLY A 367 10.83 -7.95 7.04
CA GLY A 367 10.57 -8.99 8.03
C GLY A 367 9.16 -9.57 7.96
N ALA A 368 8.29 -9.18 8.87
CA ALA A 368 6.95 -9.73 9.04
C ALA A 368 5.88 -9.08 8.16
N GLN A 369 6.15 -7.94 7.54
CA GLN A 369 5.18 -7.32 6.63
C GLN A 369 5.05 -8.13 5.34
N SER A 370 3.88 -8.05 4.70
CA SER A 370 3.53 -8.90 3.56
C SER A 370 3.81 -8.27 2.22
N ASP A 371 4.37 -7.06 2.23
CA ASP A 371 4.55 -6.29 1.02
C ASP A 371 5.86 -6.61 0.32
N ILE A 372 5.98 -6.13 -0.91
CA ILE A 372 7.19 -6.26 -1.71
C ILE A 372 8.34 -5.56 -0.98
N ASP A 373 9.39 -6.31 -0.75
CA ASP A 373 10.61 -5.84 -0.07
C ASP A 373 11.72 -5.64 -1.09
N PHE A 374 12.13 -4.40 -1.28
CA PHE A 374 13.23 -4.03 -2.17
C PHE A 374 14.59 -3.94 -1.47
N ALA A 375 14.69 -4.28 -0.20
CA ALA A 375 15.97 -4.24 0.53
C ALA A 375 17.01 -5.18 -0.07
N THR A 376 16.58 -6.32 -0.62
CA THR A 376 17.43 -7.23 -1.37
C THR A 376 16.80 -7.59 -2.71
N PHE A 377 17.65 -7.86 -3.72
CA PHE A 377 17.14 -8.29 -5.03
C PHE A 377 16.37 -9.60 -4.93
N GLU A 378 16.82 -10.55 -4.13
CA GLU A 378 16.15 -11.85 -3.98
C GLU A 378 14.75 -11.71 -3.37
N LYS A 379 14.58 -10.85 -2.38
CA LYS A 379 13.25 -10.58 -1.82
C LYS A 379 12.32 -9.92 -2.83
N PHE A 380 12.81 -8.94 -3.59
CA PHE A 380 12.05 -8.33 -4.67
C PHE A 380 11.65 -9.35 -5.72
N ARG A 381 12.59 -10.18 -6.17
CA ARG A 381 12.38 -11.20 -7.19
C ARG A 381 11.24 -12.16 -6.84
N GLN A 382 11.07 -12.50 -5.56
CA GLN A 382 9.97 -13.37 -5.09
C GLN A 382 8.58 -12.77 -5.33
N PHE A 383 8.48 -11.50 -5.63
CA PHE A 383 7.23 -10.80 -5.95
C PHE A 383 7.10 -10.43 -7.44
N ALA A 384 7.93 -10.97 -8.31
CA ALA A 384 7.87 -10.63 -9.74
C ALA A 384 6.47 -10.80 -10.33
N ASP A 385 5.75 -11.86 -9.92
CA ASP A 385 4.36 -12.11 -10.28
C ASP A 385 3.42 -10.98 -9.85
N ARG A 386 3.57 -10.50 -8.62
CA ARG A 386 2.72 -9.43 -8.06
C ARG A 386 3.10 -8.07 -8.64
N ALA A 387 4.39 -7.81 -8.80
CA ALA A 387 4.87 -6.60 -9.44
C ALA A 387 4.34 -6.48 -10.88
N LYS A 388 4.35 -7.59 -11.65
CA LYS A 388 3.72 -7.66 -12.98
C LYS A 388 2.24 -7.25 -12.91
N VAL A 389 1.48 -7.91 -12.04
CA VAL A 389 0.02 -7.67 -11.92
C VAL A 389 -0.25 -6.21 -11.54
N HIS A 390 0.43 -5.66 -10.54
CA HIS A 390 0.13 -4.32 -10.07
C HIS A 390 0.63 -3.21 -10.99
N VAL A 391 1.78 -3.40 -11.65
CA VAL A 391 2.36 -2.39 -12.54
C VAL A 391 1.78 -2.46 -13.93
N LEU A 392 1.76 -3.66 -14.54
CA LEU A 392 1.43 -3.81 -15.95
C LEU A 392 -0.04 -4.15 -16.21
N ASP A 393 -0.66 -4.95 -15.36
CA ASP A 393 -2.04 -5.39 -15.59
C ASP A 393 -3.03 -4.39 -14.96
N ARG A 394 -2.88 -4.09 -13.66
CA ARG A 394 -3.80 -3.23 -12.90
C ARG A 394 -3.55 -1.74 -13.08
N GLY A 395 -2.30 -1.32 -13.17
CA GLY A 395 -1.94 0.09 -13.22
C GLY A 395 -2.18 0.83 -11.89
N ASN A 396 -2.14 0.13 -10.76
CA ASN A 396 -2.22 0.74 -9.44
C ASN A 396 -0.84 0.92 -8.76
N MET A 397 0.22 0.58 -9.46
CA MET A 397 1.60 0.89 -9.11
C MET A 397 2.35 1.48 -10.33
N PRO A 398 3.23 2.46 -10.14
CA PRO A 398 3.53 3.19 -8.90
C PRO A 398 2.30 3.90 -8.32
N LEU A 399 2.18 3.96 -6.99
CA LEU A 399 0.96 4.38 -6.33
C LEU A 399 0.69 5.88 -6.48
N ALA A 400 1.70 6.74 -6.35
CA ALA A 400 1.55 8.18 -6.50
C ALA A 400 1.35 8.56 -7.99
N LYS A 401 0.32 9.37 -8.28
CA LYS A 401 -0.09 9.70 -9.66
C LYS A 401 1.05 10.27 -10.50
N ILE A 402 1.81 11.20 -9.94
CA ILE A 402 2.96 11.82 -10.63
C ILE A 402 4.04 10.79 -10.95
N VAL A 403 4.32 9.90 -10.02
CA VAL A 403 5.30 8.83 -10.21
C VAL A 403 4.82 7.83 -11.26
N TYR A 404 3.51 7.52 -11.25
CA TYR A 404 2.89 6.68 -12.27
C TYR A 404 3.02 7.29 -13.66
N ASP A 405 2.68 8.57 -13.81
CA ASP A 405 2.78 9.28 -15.07
C ASP A 405 4.25 9.36 -15.56
N ALA A 406 5.19 9.64 -14.64
CA ALA A 406 6.61 9.65 -14.95
C ALA A 406 7.14 8.28 -15.37
N PHE A 407 6.75 7.21 -14.65
CA PHE A 407 7.14 5.83 -14.98
C PHE A 407 6.78 5.50 -16.44
N TRP A 408 5.53 5.77 -16.84
CA TRP A 408 5.05 5.43 -18.19
C TRP A 408 5.60 6.34 -19.31
N ARG A 409 6.21 7.47 -18.96
CA ARG A 409 6.82 8.40 -19.93
C ARG A 409 8.33 8.24 -20.10
N THR A 410 8.94 7.29 -19.40
CA THR A 410 10.38 7.04 -19.42
C THR A 410 10.70 5.65 -20.00
N ALA A 411 11.97 5.25 -19.93
CA ALA A 411 12.40 3.89 -20.27
C ALA A 411 12.02 2.85 -19.21
N ALA A 412 11.52 3.26 -18.04
CA ALA A 412 11.24 2.38 -16.90
C ALA A 412 10.34 1.17 -17.24
N PRO A 413 9.22 1.31 -17.99
CA PRO A 413 8.41 0.15 -18.39
C PRO A 413 9.19 -0.88 -19.19
N SER A 414 10.05 -0.44 -20.11
CA SER A 414 10.87 -1.35 -20.93
C SER A 414 11.93 -2.07 -20.10
N THR A 415 12.62 -1.35 -19.22
CA THR A 415 13.60 -1.93 -18.30
C THR A 415 12.95 -2.94 -17.36
N PHE A 416 11.77 -2.61 -16.83
CA PHE A 416 11.00 -3.50 -15.98
C PHE A 416 10.50 -4.75 -16.72
N ALA A 417 10.03 -4.58 -17.96
CA ALA A 417 9.61 -5.69 -18.80
C ALA A 417 10.76 -6.68 -19.08
N THR A 418 11.95 -6.18 -19.35
CA THR A 418 13.14 -7.03 -19.55
C THR A 418 13.45 -7.88 -18.31
N PHE A 419 13.31 -7.31 -17.12
CA PHE A 419 13.42 -8.09 -15.88
C PHE A 419 12.36 -9.19 -15.79
N LEU A 420 11.09 -8.85 -16.05
CA LEU A 420 9.99 -9.81 -15.99
C LEU A 420 10.12 -10.93 -17.03
N GLU A 421 10.62 -10.60 -18.22
CA GLU A 421 10.91 -11.60 -19.26
C GLU A 421 12.01 -12.57 -18.81
N GLY A 422 13.01 -12.08 -18.10
CA GLY A 422 14.03 -12.91 -17.43
C GLY A 422 13.46 -13.84 -16.35
N GLU A 423 12.33 -13.48 -15.75
CA GLU A 423 11.57 -14.32 -14.80
C GLU A 423 10.53 -15.21 -15.48
N GLY A 424 10.46 -15.22 -16.83
CA GLY A 424 9.59 -16.09 -17.62
C GLY A 424 8.21 -15.52 -17.94
N TYR A 425 7.96 -14.24 -17.75
CA TYR A 425 6.68 -13.60 -18.08
C TYR A 425 6.70 -13.00 -19.48
N ALA A 426 5.70 -13.31 -20.30
CA ALA A 426 5.49 -12.61 -21.55
C ALA A 426 4.72 -11.31 -21.28
N VAL A 427 5.39 -10.18 -21.40
CA VAL A 427 4.85 -8.86 -21.03
C VAL A 427 4.86 -7.84 -22.17
N ARG A 428 5.39 -8.21 -23.33
CA ARG A 428 5.36 -7.35 -24.53
C ARG A 428 4.29 -7.84 -25.52
N ASP A 429 3.73 -6.91 -26.25
CA ASP A 429 2.82 -7.24 -27.37
C ASP A 429 3.58 -7.68 -28.62
N ALA A 430 2.85 -7.99 -29.68
CA ALA A 430 3.43 -8.44 -30.96
C ALA A 430 4.32 -7.41 -31.64
N THR A 431 4.25 -6.15 -31.23
CA THR A 431 5.11 -5.07 -31.75
C THR A 431 6.38 -4.89 -30.90
N GLY A 432 6.51 -5.64 -29.80
CA GLY A 432 7.60 -5.50 -28.83
C GLY A 432 7.38 -4.37 -27.81
N ALA A 433 6.23 -3.68 -27.84
CA ALA A 433 5.88 -2.65 -26.88
C ALA A 433 5.35 -3.25 -25.57
N VAL A 434 5.59 -2.55 -24.45
CA VAL A 434 4.99 -2.87 -23.17
C VAL A 434 3.58 -2.26 -23.14
N PRO A 435 2.52 -3.07 -23.10
CA PRO A 435 1.15 -2.54 -23.07
C PRO A 435 0.90 -1.74 -21.80
N GLN A 436 0.20 -0.63 -21.95
CA GLN A 436 -0.25 0.15 -20.81
C GLN A 436 -1.48 -0.51 -20.15
N PRO A 437 -1.66 -0.35 -18.82
CA PRO A 437 -2.89 -0.74 -18.14
C PRO A 437 -4.14 -0.08 -18.74
N GLY A 438 -5.30 -0.71 -18.52
CA GLY A 438 -6.58 -0.24 -19.06
C GLY A 438 -7.20 -1.16 -20.11
N ARG A 439 -6.51 -2.23 -20.49
CA ARG A 439 -7.08 -3.28 -21.33
C ARG A 439 -7.72 -4.36 -20.47
N PRO A 440 -8.77 -5.05 -20.94
CA PRO A 440 -9.34 -6.18 -20.21
C PRO A 440 -8.29 -7.24 -19.86
N VAL A 441 -8.29 -7.67 -18.61
CA VAL A 441 -7.47 -8.77 -18.09
C VAL A 441 -8.40 -9.78 -17.43
N ALA A 442 -8.36 -11.02 -17.89
CA ALA A 442 -9.17 -12.08 -17.29
C ALA A 442 -8.46 -12.67 -16.06
N ASP A 443 -9.18 -12.74 -14.95
CA ASP A 443 -8.75 -13.43 -13.73
C ASP A 443 -9.84 -14.38 -13.25
N PRO A 444 -9.71 -15.70 -13.53
CA PRO A 444 -10.66 -16.71 -13.08
C PRO A 444 -10.43 -17.16 -11.62
N GLY A 445 -9.49 -16.53 -10.92
CA GLY A 445 -9.02 -16.96 -9.60
C GLY A 445 -8.08 -18.16 -9.61
N PRO A 446 -7.56 -18.55 -8.42
CA PRO A 446 -6.60 -19.64 -8.27
C PRO A 446 -7.20 -21.03 -8.52
N ASP A 447 -6.37 -21.96 -9.02
CA ASP A 447 -6.68 -23.38 -9.10
C ASP A 447 -7.13 -23.94 -7.75
N ARG A 448 -8.21 -24.75 -7.73
CA ARG A 448 -8.84 -25.20 -6.48
C ARG A 448 -9.43 -26.60 -6.55
N VAL A 449 -9.61 -27.20 -5.38
CA VAL A 449 -10.37 -28.45 -5.19
C VAL A 449 -11.73 -28.14 -4.58
N VAL A 450 -12.76 -28.79 -5.06
CA VAL A 450 -14.15 -28.66 -4.58
C VAL A 450 -14.83 -30.02 -4.48
N GLY A 451 -15.91 -30.12 -3.71
CA GLY A 451 -16.77 -31.30 -3.69
C GLY A 451 -17.60 -31.44 -4.98
N GLN A 452 -18.25 -32.59 -5.14
CA GLN A 452 -19.25 -32.79 -6.19
C GLN A 452 -20.44 -31.84 -5.99
N GLY A 453 -21.05 -31.40 -7.10
CA GLY A 453 -22.20 -30.51 -7.11
C GLY A 453 -21.88 -29.12 -7.65
N ALA A 454 -22.68 -28.13 -7.26
CA ALA A 454 -22.60 -26.78 -7.75
C ALA A 454 -21.53 -25.96 -6.97
N THR A 455 -20.68 -25.25 -7.72
CA THR A 455 -19.65 -24.36 -7.18
C THR A 455 -19.69 -23.02 -7.90
N LYS A 456 -19.73 -21.92 -7.18
CA LYS A 456 -19.57 -20.58 -7.77
C LYS A 456 -18.13 -20.35 -8.18
N LEU A 457 -17.92 -19.93 -9.43
CA LEU A 457 -16.66 -19.36 -9.90
C LEU A 457 -16.69 -17.84 -9.73
N SER A 458 -15.56 -17.20 -9.95
CA SER A 458 -15.48 -15.75 -9.79
C SER A 458 -14.49 -15.15 -10.78
N ALA A 459 -14.96 -14.17 -11.54
CA ALA A 459 -14.15 -13.27 -12.36
C ALA A 459 -13.98 -11.89 -11.70
N THR A 460 -14.29 -11.75 -10.42
CA THR A 460 -14.27 -10.43 -9.74
C THR A 460 -12.87 -9.83 -9.62
N GLY A 461 -11.82 -10.65 -9.77
CA GLY A 461 -10.43 -10.20 -9.90
C GLY A 461 -10.07 -9.66 -11.28
N SER A 462 -10.92 -9.87 -12.30
CA SER A 462 -10.68 -9.37 -13.66
C SER A 462 -10.68 -7.84 -13.69
N LEU A 463 -9.86 -7.29 -14.59
CA LEU A 463 -9.62 -5.84 -14.66
C LEU A 463 -10.17 -5.28 -15.96
N TYR A 464 -10.64 -4.02 -15.90
CA TYR A 464 -11.10 -3.25 -17.06
C TYR A 464 -12.12 -3.97 -17.94
N ALA A 465 -12.93 -4.83 -17.34
CA ALA A 465 -13.90 -5.68 -18.03
C ALA A 465 -15.33 -5.31 -17.64
N SER A 466 -16.21 -5.32 -18.63
CA SER A 466 -17.66 -5.15 -18.49
C SER A 466 -18.46 -6.40 -18.85
N ALA A 467 -17.82 -7.37 -19.49
CA ALA A 467 -18.45 -8.62 -19.88
C ALA A 467 -17.48 -9.80 -19.75
N PHE A 468 -18.04 -11.00 -19.59
CA PHE A 468 -17.30 -12.21 -19.30
C PHE A 468 -17.82 -13.35 -20.17
N THR A 469 -16.94 -14.27 -20.57
CA THR A 469 -17.28 -15.49 -21.28
C THR A 469 -16.50 -16.67 -20.70
N TRP A 470 -17.24 -17.58 -20.08
CA TRP A 470 -16.67 -18.80 -19.51
C TRP A 470 -16.95 -20.00 -20.40
N SER A 471 -16.01 -20.93 -20.45
CA SER A 471 -16.17 -22.20 -21.17
C SER A 471 -15.36 -23.30 -20.51
N ILE A 472 -15.90 -24.53 -20.54
CA ILE A 472 -15.17 -25.74 -20.18
C ILE A 472 -14.29 -26.11 -21.36
N VAL A 473 -12.98 -26.15 -21.15
CA VAL A 473 -11.99 -26.50 -22.22
C VAL A 473 -11.74 -27.99 -22.24
N SER A 474 -11.62 -28.61 -21.08
CA SER A 474 -11.36 -30.02 -20.93
C SER A 474 -11.85 -30.56 -19.61
N GLY A 475 -12.05 -31.87 -19.52
CA GLY A 475 -12.45 -32.58 -18.31
C GLY A 475 -13.33 -33.81 -18.66
N PRO A 476 -13.67 -34.61 -17.64
CA PRO A 476 -14.63 -35.71 -17.82
C PRO A 476 -16.01 -35.22 -18.26
N PRO A 477 -16.84 -36.05 -18.87
CA PRO A 477 -18.23 -35.70 -19.18
C PRO A 477 -19.05 -35.50 -17.91
N GLY A 478 -20.17 -34.74 -18.01
CA GLY A 478 -21.12 -34.55 -16.91
C GLY A 478 -20.89 -33.27 -16.08
N ALA A 479 -20.13 -32.33 -16.62
CA ALA A 479 -20.05 -31.00 -16.04
C ALA A 479 -20.76 -29.93 -16.89
N SER A 480 -21.27 -28.89 -16.27
CA SER A 480 -21.94 -27.78 -16.93
C SER A 480 -21.59 -26.42 -16.27
N LEU A 481 -21.82 -25.37 -17.03
CA LEU A 481 -21.73 -23.99 -16.59
C LEU A 481 -23.10 -23.32 -16.77
N ALA A 482 -23.68 -22.84 -15.68
CA ALA A 482 -24.84 -21.94 -15.73
C ALA A 482 -24.34 -20.50 -15.61
N ASP A 483 -25.05 -19.56 -16.23
CA ASP A 483 -24.73 -18.12 -16.23
C ASP A 483 -23.28 -17.83 -16.71
N ALA A 484 -22.83 -18.52 -17.75
CA ALA A 484 -21.45 -18.49 -18.25
C ALA A 484 -21.01 -17.13 -18.82
N ASN A 485 -21.90 -16.16 -18.88
CA ASN A 485 -21.66 -14.78 -19.32
C ASN A 485 -21.64 -13.76 -18.17
N THR A 486 -21.66 -14.23 -16.92
CA THR A 486 -21.63 -13.36 -15.73
C THR A 486 -20.27 -13.39 -15.03
N ALA A 487 -20.06 -12.44 -14.11
CA ALA A 487 -18.85 -12.41 -13.29
C ALA A 487 -18.77 -13.61 -12.31
N GLN A 488 -19.90 -14.27 -12.00
CA GLN A 488 -19.96 -15.36 -11.03
C GLN A 488 -20.83 -16.52 -11.53
N PRO A 489 -20.38 -17.26 -12.56
CA PRO A 489 -21.11 -18.42 -13.06
C PRO A 489 -21.11 -19.56 -12.05
N THR A 490 -22.04 -20.50 -12.25
CA THR A 490 -22.08 -21.73 -11.47
C THR A 490 -21.53 -22.89 -12.30
N PHE A 491 -20.42 -23.47 -11.87
CA PHE A 491 -19.90 -24.74 -12.35
C PHE A 491 -20.53 -25.88 -11.56
N THR A 492 -21.03 -26.89 -12.26
CA THR A 492 -21.59 -28.09 -11.64
C THR A 492 -20.93 -29.34 -12.23
N ALA A 493 -20.45 -30.22 -11.36
CA ALA A 493 -19.91 -31.52 -11.76
C ALA A 493 -20.39 -32.61 -10.80
N THR A 494 -20.78 -33.76 -11.33
CA THR A 494 -21.37 -34.87 -10.58
C THR A 494 -20.42 -36.06 -10.42
N ALA A 495 -19.22 -35.98 -11.01
CA ALA A 495 -18.19 -37.02 -10.91
C ALA A 495 -16.86 -36.40 -10.42
N ASN A 496 -16.00 -37.26 -9.86
CA ASN A 496 -14.63 -36.88 -9.55
C ASN A 496 -13.82 -36.68 -10.85
N GLY A 497 -12.93 -35.68 -10.84
CA GLY A 497 -12.09 -35.42 -12.00
C GLY A 497 -11.49 -34.02 -11.97
N THR A 498 -10.75 -33.70 -13.03
CA THR A 498 -10.13 -32.36 -13.19
C THR A 498 -10.67 -31.71 -14.45
N TRP A 499 -11.17 -30.49 -14.29
CA TRP A 499 -11.64 -29.65 -15.39
C TRP A 499 -10.75 -28.45 -15.56
N THR A 500 -10.50 -28.09 -16.81
CA THR A 500 -9.92 -26.81 -17.18
C THR A 500 -11.03 -25.91 -17.69
N ILE A 501 -11.22 -24.80 -17.01
CA ILE A 501 -12.24 -23.80 -17.32
C ILE A 501 -11.52 -22.54 -17.78
N ARG A 502 -11.99 -21.96 -18.88
CA ARG A 502 -11.42 -20.76 -19.49
C ARG A 502 -12.34 -19.58 -19.28
N LEU A 503 -11.74 -18.44 -18.95
CA LEU A 503 -12.36 -17.13 -18.92
C LEU A 503 -11.75 -16.23 -19.99
N VAL A 504 -12.61 -15.50 -20.71
CA VAL A 504 -12.25 -14.32 -21.49
C VAL A 504 -13.05 -13.15 -20.94
N ALA A 505 -12.36 -12.07 -20.60
CA ALA A 505 -12.95 -10.82 -20.17
C ALA A 505 -12.96 -9.82 -21.33
N SER A 506 -13.97 -8.96 -21.43
CA SER A 506 -14.04 -7.98 -22.52
C SER A 506 -14.60 -6.62 -22.05
N ASN A 507 -14.27 -5.57 -22.82
CA ASN A 507 -14.86 -4.25 -22.71
C ASN A 507 -15.15 -3.75 -24.13
N GLY A 508 -16.43 -3.77 -24.49
CA GLY A 508 -16.84 -3.57 -25.88
C GLY A 508 -16.21 -4.60 -26.81
N ALA A 509 -15.55 -4.14 -27.87
CA ALA A 509 -14.89 -5.00 -28.85
C ALA A 509 -13.52 -5.51 -28.40
N VAL A 510 -12.95 -4.98 -27.33
CA VAL A 510 -11.62 -5.36 -26.84
C VAL A 510 -11.75 -6.57 -25.92
N GLN A 511 -10.98 -7.62 -26.22
CA GLN A 511 -10.94 -8.83 -25.40
C GLN A 511 -9.58 -8.99 -24.71
N SER A 512 -9.60 -9.63 -23.56
CA SER A 512 -8.40 -10.09 -22.87
C SER A 512 -7.78 -11.30 -23.60
N ALA A 513 -6.52 -11.58 -23.30
CA ALA A 513 -6.01 -12.93 -23.46
C ALA A 513 -6.86 -13.91 -22.61
N PRO A 514 -7.07 -15.17 -23.07
CA PRO A 514 -7.76 -16.17 -22.27
C PRO A 514 -6.96 -16.52 -21.02
N ALA A 515 -7.63 -16.62 -19.87
CA ALA A 515 -7.08 -17.18 -18.65
C ALA A 515 -7.78 -18.50 -18.30
N THR A 516 -7.08 -19.40 -17.66
CA THR A 516 -7.61 -20.72 -17.30
C THR A 516 -7.55 -20.96 -15.80
N LEU A 517 -8.53 -21.70 -15.31
CA LEU A 517 -8.66 -22.18 -13.94
C LEU A 517 -8.77 -23.71 -13.99
N LYS A 518 -8.00 -24.42 -13.17
CA LYS A 518 -8.20 -25.86 -12.92
C LYS A 518 -9.09 -26.05 -11.71
N VAL A 519 -10.15 -26.81 -11.88
CA VAL A 519 -11.03 -27.25 -10.80
C VAL A 519 -10.92 -28.76 -10.67
N VAL A 520 -10.37 -29.22 -9.56
CA VAL A 520 -10.39 -30.62 -9.15
C VAL A 520 -11.66 -30.87 -8.38
N VAL A 521 -12.46 -31.82 -8.83
CA VAL A 521 -13.67 -32.27 -8.09
C VAL A 521 -13.36 -33.58 -7.41
N ASP A 522 -13.52 -33.60 -6.11
CA ASP A 522 -13.29 -34.78 -5.28
C ASP A 522 -14.41 -34.91 -4.24
N SER A 523 -15.14 -36.02 -4.28
CA SER A 523 -16.23 -36.33 -3.35
C SER A 523 -15.77 -36.47 -1.90
N ALA A 524 -14.46 -36.67 -1.67
CA ALA A 524 -13.87 -36.76 -0.33
C ALA A 524 -13.63 -35.39 0.32
N VAL A 525 -13.78 -34.29 -0.41
CA VAL A 525 -13.57 -32.93 0.16
C VAL A 525 -14.66 -32.61 1.19
N THR A 526 -14.24 -32.53 2.45
CA THR A 526 -15.08 -32.20 3.60
C THR A 526 -14.38 -31.19 4.53
N PRO A 527 -15.08 -30.16 5.03
CA PRO A 527 -16.44 -29.78 4.66
C PRO A 527 -16.54 -29.32 3.21
N ALA A 528 -17.74 -29.37 2.64
CA ALA A 528 -17.97 -28.77 1.33
C ALA A 528 -17.58 -27.29 1.34
N PRO A 529 -16.97 -26.73 0.28
CA PRO A 529 -16.44 -25.36 0.32
C PRO A 529 -17.43 -24.30 0.82
N ALA A 530 -18.69 -24.40 0.47
CA ALA A 530 -19.73 -23.48 0.93
C ALA A 530 -20.08 -23.61 2.42
N ALA A 531 -19.72 -24.72 3.06
CA ALA A 531 -19.97 -25.01 4.47
C ALA A 531 -18.79 -24.67 5.39
N ILE A 532 -17.63 -24.32 4.83
CA ILE A 532 -16.43 -23.96 5.61
C ILE A 532 -16.71 -22.70 6.42
N ARG A 533 -16.40 -22.77 7.72
CA ARG A 533 -16.52 -21.65 8.64
C ARG A 533 -15.17 -21.34 9.27
N PHE A 534 -15.09 -20.21 9.96
CA PHE A 534 -13.87 -19.81 10.64
C PHE A 534 -13.38 -20.85 11.64
N ALA A 535 -14.27 -21.59 12.28
CA ALA A 535 -13.92 -22.68 13.19
C ALA A 535 -13.04 -23.76 12.53
N ASP A 536 -13.30 -24.11 11.26
CA ASP A 536 -12.49 -25.07 10.50
C ASP A 536 -11.09 -24.53 10.23
N VAL A 537 -11.02 -23.24 9.85
CA VAL A 537 -9.77 -22.53 9.59
C VAL A 537 -8.97 -22.37 10.88
N LYS A 538 -9.61 -21.97 11.98
CA LYS A 538 -9.02 -21.87 13.32
C LYS A 538 -8.42 -23.21 13.77
N ALA A 539 -9.15 -24.30 13.60
CA ALA A 539 -8.68 -25.65 13.92
C ALA A 539 -7.43 -26.05 13.09
N ALA A 540 -7.38 -25.66 11.83
CA ALA A 540 -6.21 -25.91 10.96
C ALA A 540 -5.00 -25.02 11.31
N MET A 541 -5.23 -23.82 11.88
CA MET A 541 -4.16 -22.91 12.35
C MET A 541 -3.52 -23.40 13.65
N GLN A 542 -4.30 -23.85 14.59
CA GLN A 542 -3.89 -24.13 15.97
C GLN A 542 -2.62 -24.98 16.09
N PRO A 543 -2.47 -26.13 15.45
CA PRO A 543 -1.29 -26.95 15.63
C PRO A 543 -0.05 -26.44 14.91
N THR A 544 -0.18 -25.49 13.99
CA THR A 544 0.89 -25.10 13.06
C THR A 544 1.34 -23.67 13.24
N CYS A 545 0.40 -22.73 13.45
CA CYS A 545 0.70 -21.30 13.47
C CYS A 545 0.98 -20.79 14.88
N THR A 546 0.31 -21.38 15.90
CA THR A 546 0.36 -20.89 17.29
C THR A 546 1.72 -21.03 17.95
N SER A 547 2.59 -21.94 17.50
CA SER A 547 3.95 -22.06 18.02
C SER A 547 4.78 -20.79 17.82
N CYS A 548 4.50 -20.03 16.78
CA CYS A 548 5.23 -18.79 16.48
C CYS A 548 4.35 -17.54 16.67
N HIS A 549 3.06 -17.65 16.39
CA HIS A 549 2.12 -16.53 16.39
C HIS A 549 1.22 -16.48 17.64
N SER A 550 1.70 -16.95 18.78
CA SER A 550 1.01 -16.82 20.07
C SER A 550 1.64 -15.74 20.93
N ALA A 551 0.95 -15.34 21.99
CA ALA A 551 1.45 -14.38 22.98
C ALA A 551 2.76 -14.83 23.64
N THR A 552 2.95 -16.15 23.74
CA THR A 552 4.16 -16.79 24.31
C THR A 552 5.10 -17.34 23.23
N GLY A 553 4.77 -17.16 21.96
CA GLY A 553 5.58 -17.63 20.84
C GLY A 553 6.86 -16.85 20.66
N GLN A 554 7.77 -17.41 19.86
CA GLN A 554 9.08 -16.80 19.56
C GLN A 554 8.95 -15.45 18.85
N LEU A 555 7.84 -15.23 18.15
CA LEU A 555 7.54 -14.02 17.39
C LEU A 555 6.10 -13.59 17.67
N PRO A 556 5.86 -12.88 18.78
CA PRO A 556 4.52 -12.35 19.07
C PRO A 556 4.13 -11.25 18.08
N ARG A 557 3.75 -11.64 16.87
CA ARG A 557 3.42 -10.72 15.78
C ARG A 557 2.03 -11.00 15.23
N PRO A 558 1.27 -9.99 14.90
CA PRO A 558 -0.01 -10.17 14.26
C PRO A 558 0.10 -10.89 12.89
N PRO A 559 -0.87 -11.73 12.57
CA PRO A 559 -1.98 -12.09 13.46
C PRO A 559 -1.45 -12.95 14.61
N VAL A 560 -1.81 -12.58 15.83
CA VAL A 560 -1.49 -13.40 16.98
C VAL A 560 -2.61 -14.40 17.15
N PHE A 561 -2.31 -15.66 16.92
CA PHE A 561 -3.26 -16.75 17.04
C PHE A 561 -3.34 -17.18 18.48
N TYR A 562 -4.37 -16.73 19.16
CA TYR A 562 -4.65 -17.18 20.51
C TYR A 562 -5.74 -18.25 20.49
N THR A 563 -5.51 -19.29 21.23
CA THR A 563 -6.56 -20.15 21.76
C THR A 563 -6.89 -19.64 23.14
N ASP A 564 -8.16 -19.52 23.45
CA ASP A 564 -8.65 -19.28 24.81
C ASP A 564 -8.09 -18.00 25.49
N VAL A 565 -8.08 -16.90 24.76
CA VAL A 565 -7.70 -15.58 25.25
C VAL A 565 -8.93 -14.70 25.28
N ASP A 566 -9.13 -14.01 26.39
CA ASP A 566 -10.09 -12.93 26.51
C ASP A 566 -9.63 -11.72 25.66
N ARG A 567 -10.15 -11.62 24.44
CA ARG A 567 -9.78 -10.58 23.45
C ARG A 567 -10.54 -9.28 23.63
N ASN A 568 -11.74 -9.38 24.13
CA ASN A 568 -12.63 -8.24 24.32
C ASN A 568 -12.51 -7.63 25.72
N GLY A 569 -11.90 -8.32 26.68
CA GLY A 569 -11.68 -7.85 28.04
C GLY A 569 -12.93 -7.97 28.92
N ASP A 570 -13.85 -8.92 28.63
CA ASP A 570 -15.07 -9.13 29.41
C ASP A 570 -14.90 -10.16 30.54
N GLY A 571 -13.74 -10.79 30.64
CA GLY A 571 -13.40 -11.78 31.65
C GLY A 571 -13.73 -13.22 31.25
N MET A 572 -14.22 -13.47 30.02
CA MET A 572 -14.52 -14.80 29.49
C MET A 572 -13.61 -15.12 28.29
N ALA A 573 -12.55 -15.88 28.54
CA ALA A 573 -11.61 -16.24 27.48
C ALA A 573 -12.16 -17.31 26.53
N GLY A 574 -11.98 -17.11 25.22
CA GLY A 574 -12.28 -18.09 24.18
C GLY A 574 -13.77 -18.23 23.84
N ASP A 575 -14.57 -17.26 24.16
CA ASP A 575 -16.00 -17.26 23.82
C ASP A 575 -16.26 -16.86 22.36
N ALA A 576 -17.54 -16.80 21.97
CA ALA A 576 -17.94 -16.45 20.61
C ALA A 576 -17.55 -15.02 20.21
N THR A 577 -17.44 -14.10 21.17
CA THR A 577 -17.00 -12.72 20.94
C THR A 577 -15.52 -12.66 20.67
N ASP A 578 -14.73 -13.39 21.43
CA ASP A 578 -13.29 -13.53 21.18
C ASP A 578 -13.02 -14.15 19.81
N ASP A 579 -13.79 -15.14 19.42
CA ASP A 579 -13.69 -15.76 18.10
C ASP A 579 -14.07 -14.77 16.99
N ALA A 580 -15.05 -13.92 17.19
CA ALA A 580 -15.38 -12.87 16.21
C ALA A 580 -14.25 -11.84 16.07
N TRP A 581 -13.57 -11.49 17.14
CA TRP A 581 -12.42 -10.60 17.10
C TRP A 581 -11.22 -11.26 16.42
N PHE A 582 -10.96 -12.53 16.71
CA PHE A 582 -9.91 -13.28 16.03
C PHE A 582 -10.20 -13.45 14.54
N HIS A 583 -11.43 -13.72 14.17
CA HIS A 583 -11.87 -13.77 12.79
C HIS A 583 -11.61 -12.45 12.06
N ALA A 584 -11.96 -11.31 12.64
CA ALA A 584 -11.69 -9.99 12.06
C ALA A 584 -10.20 -9.76 11.82
N GLU A 585 -9.33 -10.16 12.76
CA GLU A 585 -7.89 -10.08 12.63
C GLU A 585 -7.34 -10.97 11.51
N VAL A 586 -7.78 -12.22 11.45
CA VAL A 586 -7.37 -13.15 10.38
C VAL A 586 -7.87 -12.66 9.02
N ARG A 587 -9.10 -12.19 8.97
CA ARG A 587 -9.71 -11.65 7.76
C ARG A 587 -8.99 -10.43 7.21
N SER A 588 -8.37 -9.63 8.07
CA SER A 588 -7.54 -8.49 7.66
C SER A 588 -6.26 -8.89 6.89
N ARG A 589 -5.92 -10.18 6.86
CA ARG A 589 -4.79 -10.74 6.10
C ARG A 589 -5.21 -11.32 4.75
N ILE A 590 -6.45 -11.08 4.34
CA ILE A 590 -6.99 -11.49 3.04
C ILE A 590 -7.04 -10.27 2.12
N ASN A 591 -6.60 -10.47 0.89
CA ASN A 591 -6.81 -9.52 -0.19
C ASN A 591 -7.95 -10.04 -1.08
N PHE A 592 -9.16 -9.51 -0.89
CA PHE A 592 -10.32 -9.93 -1.68
C PHE A 592 -10.31 -9.36 -3.12
N THR A 593 -9.45 -8.42 -3.41
CA THR A 593 -9.24 -7.89 -4.76
C THR A 593 -8.29 -8.77 -5.58
N ASP A 594 -7.24 -9.28 -4.92
CA ASP A 594 -6.25 -10.21 -5.50
C ASP A 594 -6.01 -11.35 -4.51
N ILE A 595 -6.82 -12.38 -4.60
CA ILE A 595 -6.82 -13.49 -3.62
C ILE A 595 -5.46 -14.15 -3.53
N ALA A 596 -4.74 -14.28 -4.64
CA ALA A 596 -3.40 -14.87 -4.67
C ALA A 596 -2.35 -14.04 -3.91
N ALA A 597 -2.61 -12.73 -3.70
CA ALA A 597 -1.77 -11.87 -2.91
C ALA A 597 -2.07 -11.91 -1.41
N SER A 598 -3.12 -12.62 -0.98
CA SER A 598 -3.48 -12.73 0.44
C SER A 598 -2.32 -13.23 1.28
N ALA A 599 -1.94 -12.45 2.30
CA ALA A 599 -0.86 -12.82 3.21
C ALA A 599 -1.13 -14.16 3.90
N LEU A 600 -2.40 -14.45 4.18
CA LEU A 600 -2.86 -15.68 4.79
C LEU A 600 -2.60 -16.94 3.93
N LEU A 601 -2.52 -16.80 2.62
CA LEU A 601 -2.16 -17.88 1.69
C LEU A 601 -0.66 -17.86 1.37
N ARG A 602 -0.13 -16.67 1.08
CA ARG A 602 1.20 -16.49 0.52
C ARG A 602 2.31 -16.78 1.52
N LYS A 603 2.18 -16.28 2.75
CA LYS A 603 3.21 -16.47 3.77
C LYS A 603 3.41 -17.93 4.15
N PRO A 604 2.36 -18.68 4.50
CA PRO A 604 2.52 -20.10 4.81
C PRO A 604 3.04 -20.94 3.63
N SER A 605 2.85 -20.47 2.39
CA SER A 605 3.42 -21.10 1.18
C SER A 605 4.90 -20.79 0.95
N GLY A 606 5.60 -20.26 1.96
CA GLY A 606 7.05 -20.00 1.91
C GLY A 606 7.42 -18.64 1.28
N LYS A 607 6.45 -17.79 0.96
CA LYS A 607 6.69 -16.46 0.43
C LYS A 607 6.72 -15.42 1.56
N HIS A 608 7.89 -14.86 1.84
CA HIS A 608 8.09 -13.90 2.94
C HIS A 608 7.73 -14.43 4.34
N HIS A 609 7.98 -15.71 4.60
CA HIS A 609 7.76 -16.34 5.89
C HIS A 609 9.07 -16.93 6.43
N GLY A 610 10.14 -16.15 6.41
CA GLY A 610 11.47 -16.62 6.76
C GLY A 610 12.00 -17.74 5.84
N GLY A 611 11.41 -17.91 4.65
CA GLY A 611 11.73 -18.94 3.68
C GLY A 611 11.11 -20.32 3.97
N ASN A 612 10.32 -20.46 5.03
CA ASN A 612 9.79 -21.73 5.47
C ASN A 612 8.40 -22.00 4.88
N LEU A 613 8.28 -23.08 4.13
CA LEU A 613 7.01 -23.66 3.73
C LEU A 613 6.35 -24.32 4.95
N VAL A 614 5.14 -23.89 5.26
CA VAL A 614 4.33 -24.51 6.33
C VAL A 614 3.69 -25.81 5.83
N PRO A 615 3.75 -26.91 6.56
CA PRO A 615 3.13 -28.17 6.15
C PRO A 615 1.63 -28.02 5.84
N GLY A 616 1.23 -28.49 4.67
CA GLY A 616 -0.13 -28.35 4.15
C GLY A 616 -0.38 -27.10 3.31
N PHE A 617 0.63 -26.25 3.10
CA PHE A 617 0.52 -25.01 2.29
C PHE A 617 1.36 -25.02 1.01
N ASP A 618 1.75 -26.17 0.49
CA ASP A 618 2.53 -26.23 -0.74
C ASP A 618 1.69 -25.91 -1.98
N ALA A 619 1.59 -24.63 -2.29
CA ALA A 619 0.85 -24.11 -3.43
C ALA A 619 1.47 -24.51 -4.79
N SER A 620 2.68 -25.09 -4.84
CA SER A 620 3.31 -25.58 -6.06
C SER A 620 2.72 -26.92 -6.53
N THR A 621 2.04 -27.64 -5.63
CA THR A 621 1.39 -28.91 -5.95
C THR A 621 -0.02 -28.70 -6.50
N ALA A 622 -0.57 -29.73 -7.14
CA ALA A 622 -1.93 -29.68 -7.70
C ALA A 622 -3.00 -29.54 -6.59
N PRO A 623 -4.15 -28.90 -6.86
CA PRO A 623 -5.28 -28.88 -5.96
C PRO A 623 -5.71 -30.29 -5.54
N GLY A 624 -6.06 -30.47 -4.26
CA GLY A 624 -6.40 -31.77 -3.68
C GLY A 624 -5.19 -32.61 -3.25
N ASN A 625 -3.95 -32.17 -3.51
CA ASN A 625 -2.76 -32.86 -3.00
C ASN A 625 -2.67 -32.67 -1.47
N PRO A 626 -2.39 -33.72 -0.68
CA PRO A 626 -2.22 -33.62 0.76
C PRO A 626 -1.21 -32.56 1.22
N ALA A 627 -0.15 -32.30 0.42
CA ALA A 627 0.85 -31.29 0.72
C ALA A 627 0.30 -29.85 0.70
N ARG A 628 -0.87 -29.62 0.09
CA ARG A 628 -1.54 -28.30 0.08
C ARG A 628 -2.93 -28.30 0.72
N ALA A 629 -3.30 -29.32 1.46
CA ALA A 629 -4.65 -29.47 2.00
C ALA A 629 -5.13 -28.27 2.86
N LYS A 630 -4.23 -27.66 3.63
CA LYS A 630 -4.54 -26.45 4.40
C LYS A 630 -4.67 -25.23 3.48
N TYR A 631 -3.84 -25.11 2.46
CA TYR A 631 -3.97 -24.06 1.45
C TYR A 631 -5.33 -24.14 0.77
N ASP A 632 -5.77 -25.33 0.36
CA ASP A 632 -7.05 -25.55 -0.28
C ASP A 632 -8.23 -25.22 0.63
N LEU A 633 -8.15 -25.58 1.93
CA LEU A 633 -9.15 -25.21 2.93
C LEU A 633 -9.28 -23.69 3.06
N PHE A 634 -8.15 -23.00 3.23
CA PHE A 634 -8.11 -21.54 3.38
C PHE A 634 -8.60 -20.84 2.12
N LEU A 635 -8.15 -21.30 0.94
CA LEU A 635 -8.57 -20.75 -0.34
C LEU A 635 -10.08 -20.87 -0.53
N ASN A 636 -10.65 -22.02 -0.26
CA ASN A 636 -12.10 -22.24 -0.38
C ASN A 636 -12.89 -21.38 0.61
N TRP A 637 -12.40 -21.22 1.83
CA TRP A 637 -13.00 -20.33 2.82
C TRP A 637 -12.95 -18.85 2.35
N ILE A 638 -11.83 -18.40 1.81
CA ILE A 638 -11.68 -17.05 1.26
C ILE A 638 -12.63 -16.83 0.08
N LEU A 639 -12.70 -17.78 -0.84
CA LEU A 639 -13.59 -17.72 -2.01
C LEU A 639 -15.07 -17.72 -1.62
N ALA A 640 -15.43 -18.28 -0.46
CA ALA A 640 -16.78 -18.21 0.11
C ALA A 640 -17.06 -16.89 0.86
N GLY A 641 -16.14 -15.92 0.84
CA GLY A 641 -16.26 -14.63 1.52
C GLY A 641 -15.69 -14.62 2.94
N ALA A 642 -14.95 -15.64 3.32
CA ALA A 642 -14.34 -15.81 4.63
C ALA A 642 -15.37 -15.65 5.78
N PRO A 643 -16.46 -16.45 5.82
CA PRO A 643 -17.50 -16.34 6.85
C PRO A 643 -16.96 -16.73 8.24
N LEU A 644 -17.59 -16.14 9.29
CA LEU A 644 -17.39 -16.50 10.69
C LEU A 644 -17.86 -17.93 10.96
#